data_406f575d785a33e58a66142cbb607176
#
_entry.id   406f575d785a33e58a66142cbb607176
#
_cell.length_a   1.000
_cell.length_b   1.000
_cell.length_c   1.000
_cell.angle_alpha   90.00
_cell.angle_beta   90.00
_cell.angle_gamma   90.00
#
_symmetry.space_group_name_H-M   'P 1'
#
loop_
_entity.id
_entity.type
_entity.pdbx_description
1 polymer ?
#
loop_
_entity_poly.entity_id
_entity_poly.type
_entity_poly.pdbx_seq_one_letter_code
_entity_poly.pdbx_strand_id
1 'polypeptide(L)'
;MNVDYLFSTVQTMSRDYILTEFEEDRFDCIIIDETHKAGDESYHKIINHFKPKLLLGMTASPERTDGFDIYKLFGHNIASEIRLQDALEDDLLCPFHYFGISDLVIDGKEIDEKTEFRYLANEQRVEHIIEQTEYFGYSGNRVKGLIFCSRKEEAKALSDAFNYRGYNTVALSGDDSQEKREEAIERLEMECEVDNCGRPIIKSEVVKHNQPLDYIFTVDIFNEGVDIPQVNQVIMLRPTQSAIIFVQQLGRGLRKADNKEYVVILDFIGNYSNNFLIPIALSGDRTYNKDNVRKYVREGSRLLPGCSTIHFDEITKKKIFASIDRMTTTKKMLTEKYMQVKFKIGRIPTIIDFYKLGEIDPMLFINYAKTYDNFQRVVDKDYTVVFTEKEEQILAFISSLIIDGKRPHELLMLKMMLDGKSVAIDSFAKELVSIGEKFKEADYNSAVRMMSLEFVAGADANKFAQIELLSKLDLKSGLLKRSIAFLDKLNNTKFREEISNLLDYGMMRYKDMYANHDENNLVLYGKYSRKDVCRLMNWDKDESSTMYGYRIKHGTCPIFVTYEKKDDISESTKYEDQFINQKTFSWLTRSNVAIDNRESQEIINYKNSGLKIVLFIKKSDGEGTDFYYMGEVVPKSWMQKTIKNNKGKELPIMNFIFELEHSVREDIYEYLTN
;
A
#
# COMPACT_ATOMS: atom_id res chain seq x y z
N MET A 1 -50.47 13.95 -4.39
CA MET A 1 -50.29 12.45 -4.28
C MET A 1 -50.26 12.07 -2.80
N ASN A 2 -51.14 11.17 -2.41
CA ASN A 2 -51.18 10.63 -1.04
C ASN A 2 -50.53 9.27 -1.03
N VAL A 3 -49.21 9.23 -0.98
CA VAL A 3 -48.40 8.03 -0.98
C VAL A 3 -47.41 8.07 0.17
N ASP A 4 -47.11 6.90 0.74
CA ASP A 4 -46.14 6.79 1.85
C ASP A 4 -44.70 6.80 1.34
N TYR A 5 -44.45 6.28 0.12
CA TYR A 5 -43.17 6.22 -0.54
C TYR A 5 -43.24 6.83 -1.93
N LEU A 6 -42.29 7.67 -2.27
CA LEU A 6 -42.14 8.27 -3.60
C LEU A 6 -40.73 8.01 -4.14
N PHE A 7 -40.65 7.36 -5.29
CA PHE A 7 -39.40 7.18 -6.03
C PHE A 7 -39.38 8.14 -7.22
N SER A 8 -38.28 8.86 -7.39
CA SER A 8 -38.09 9.79 -8.50
C SER A 8 -36.64 9.85 -8.93
N THR A 9 -36.41 10.13 -10.22
CA THR A 9 -35.07 10.51 -10.66
C THR A 9 -34.77 11.93 -10.24
N VAL A 10 -33.51 12.24 -10.00
CA VAL A 10 -33.04 13.59 -9.64
C VAL A 10 -33.44 14.60 -10.73
N GLN A 11 -33.28 14.23 -12.01
CA GLN A 11 -33.65 15.08 -13.16
C GLN A 11 -35.14 15.41 -13.20
N THR A 12 -36.00 14.52 -12.74
CA THR A 12 -37.43 14.78 -12.64
C THR A 12 -37.75 15.65 -11.44
N MET A 13 -37.27 15.25 -10.25
CA MET A 13 -37.58 15.97 -9.00
C MET A 13 -37.02 17.39 -8.97
N SER A 14 -35.88 17.65 -9.61
CA SER A 14 -35.22 18.98 -9.64
C SER A 14 -35.89 20.00 -10.55
N ARG A 15 -36.97 19.63 -11.29
CA ARG A 15 -37.73 20.55 -12.12
C ARG A 15 -38.58 21.46 -11.23
N ASP A 16 -38.50 22.80 -11.43
CA ASP A 16 -39.12 23.77 -10.57
C ASP A 16 -40.64 23.55 -10.40
N TYR A 17 -41.34 23.17 -11.48
CA TYR A 17 -42.79 22.91 -11.41
C TYR A 17 -43.13 21.64 -10.63
N ILE A 18 -42.22 20.68 -10.52
CA ILE A 18 -42.42 19.49 -9.69
C ILE A 18 -42.06 19.75 -8.22
N LEU A 19 -40.96 20.47 -7.96
CA LEU A 19 -40.57 20.85 -6.60
C LEU A 19 -41.69 21.65 -5.92
N THR A 20 -42.29 22.61 -6.63
CA THR A 20 -43.35 23.48 -6.08
C THR A 20 -44.68 22.78 -5.84
N GLU A 21 -44.88 21.56 -6.33
CA GLU A 21 -46.05 20.73 -6.00
C GLU A 21 -45.98 20.12 -4.58
N PHE A 22 -44.82 20.17 -3.95
CA PHE A 22 -44.60 19.60 -2.62
C PHE A 22 -44.18 20.69 -1.64
N GLU A 23 -44.78 20.70 -0.43
CA GLU A 23 -44.34 21.53 0.67
C GLU A 23 -42.95 21.11 1.17
N GLU A 24 -42.18 22.03 1.75
CA GLU A 24 -40.80 21.82 2.19
C GLU A 24 -40.67 20.70 3.24
N ASP A 25 -41.67 20.46 4.06
CA ASP A 25 -41.75 19.44 5.13
C ASP A 25 -42.51 18.17 4.73
N ARG A 26 -42.86 18.03 3.42
CA ARG A 26 -43.66 16.90 2.92
C ARG A 26 -43.06 15.54 3.21
N PHE A 27 -41.73 15.41 3.20
CA PHE A 27 -41.02 14.16 3.40
C PHE A 27 -40.30 14.14 4.75
N ASP A 28 -40.64 13.15 5.60
CA ASP A 28 -39.91 12.90 6.86
C ASP A 28 -38.51 12.38 6.64
N CYS A 29 -38.31 11.59 5.58
CA CYS A 29 -37.02 10.99 5.22
C CYS A 29 -36.78 11.15 3.70
N ILE A 30 -35.55 11.55 3.36
CA ILE A 30 -35.06 11.58 1.98
C ILE A 30 -33.81 10.72 1.91
N ILE A 31 -33.83 9.75 0.97
CA ILE A 31 -32.68 8.89 0.68
C ILE A 31 -32.17 9.25 -0.71
N ILE A 32 -30.91 9.60 -0.82
CA ILE A 32 -30.25 9.92 -2.08
C ILE A 32 -29.27 8.79 -2.39
N ASP A 33 -29.55 8.05 -3.47
CA ASP A 33 -28.63 7.06 -4.00
C ASP A 33 -27.60 7.70 -4.93
N GLU A 34 -26.44 7.05 -5.09
CA GLU A 34 -25.29 7.55 -5.86
C GLU A 34 -24.92 9.01 -5.49
N THR A 35 -24.87 9.26 -4.20
CA THR A 35 -24.63 10.61 -3.62
C THR A 35 -23.33 11.25 -4.08
N HIS A 36 -22.35 10.48 -4.59
CA HIS A 36 -21.14 11.04 -5.19
C HIS A 36 -21.45 12.00 -6.35
N LYS A 37 -22.64 11.95 -6.95
CA LYS A 37 -23.14 12.91 -7.97
C LYS A 37 -23.76 14.17 -7.38
N ALA A 38 -23.92 14.24 -6.05
CA ALA A 38 -24.63 15.34 -5.37
C ALA A 38 -23.96 16.73 -5.46
N GLY A 39 -22.80 16.85 -6.11
CA GLY A 39 -22.21 18.13 -6.48
C GLY A 39 -22.95 18.87 -7.59
N ASP A 40 -23.86 18.22 -8.31
CA ASP A 40 -24.59 18.84 -9.41
C ASP A 40 -25.73 19.73 -8.89
N GLU A 41 -26.02 20.82 -9.61
CA GLU A 41 -27.04 21.82 -9.26
C GLU A 41 -28.42 21.20 -9.00
N SER A 42 -28.77 20.15 -9.72
CA SER A 42 -30.03 19.43 -9.57
C SER A 42 -30.23 18.83 -8.18
N TYR A 43 -29.17 18.28 -7.58
CA TYR A 43 -29.22 17.75 -6.21
C TYR A 43 -29.36 18.88 -5.18
N HIS A 44 -28.64 19.98 -5.38
CA HIS A 44 -28.71 21.15 -4.51
C HIS A 44 -30.09 21.75 -4.49
N LYS A 45 -30.79 21.81 -5.63
CA LYS A 45 -32.20 22.28 -5.69
C LYS A 45 -33.11 21.46 -4.79
N ILE A 46 -32.99 20.13 -4.83
CA ILE A 46 -33.81 19.20 -4.04
C ILE A 46 -33.49 19.35 -2.55
N ILE A 47 -32.18 19.26 -2.20
CA ILE A 47 -31.72 19.31 -0.79
C ILE A 47 -32.07 20.68 -0.13
N ASN A 48 -31.99 21.76 -0.88
CA ASN A 48 -32.29 23.10 -0.35
C ASN A 48 -33.81 23.37 -0.25
N HIS A 49 -34.64 22.70 -1.05
CA HIS A 49 -36.09 22.88 -1.02
C HIS A 49 -36.72 22.14 0.17
N PHE A 50 -36.35 20.84 0.35
CA PHE A 50 -36.98 20.01 1.38
C PHE A 50 -36.26 20.11 2.73
N LYS A 51 -37.05 19.96 3.82
CA LYS A 51 -36.59 19.98 5.21
C LYS A 51 -36.93 18.64 5.91
N PRO A 52 -36.35 17.52 5.47
CA PRO A 52 -36.63 16.22 6.07
C PRO A 52 -36.09 16.13 7.50
N LYS A 53 -36.70 15.25 8.33
CA LYS A 53 -36.14 14.89 9.65
C LYS A 53 -34.89 14.06 9.53
N LEU A 54 -34.79 13.25 8.46
CA LEU A 54 -33.63 12.42 8.12
C LEU A 54 -33.26 12.62 6.65
N LEU A 55 -32.02 13.02 6.39
CA LEU A 55 -31.41 13.02 5.07
C LEU A 55 -30.29 11.97 5.06
N LEU A 56 -30.43 10.93 4.22
CA LEU A 56 -29.45 9.86 4.07
C LEU A 56 -28.90 9.85 2.64
N GLY A 57 -27.57 9.86 2.54
CA GLY A 57 -26.87 9.64 1.27
C GLY A 57 -26.22 8.25 1.24
N MET A 58 -26.33 7.57 0.12
CA MET A 58 -25.66 6.28 -0.12
C MET A 58 -24.76 6.39 -1.35
N THR A 59 -23.56 5.82 -1.29
CA THR A 59 -22.66 5.75 -2.44
C THR A 59 -21.64 4.65 -2.24
N ALA A 60 -21.26 4.00 -3.32
CA ALA A 60 -20.15 3.04 -3.34
C ALA A 60 -18.77 3.72 -3.41
N SER A 61 -18.69 4.99 -3.81
CA SER A 61 -17.45 5.75 -4.01
C SER A 61 -17.61 7.19 -3.58
N PRO A 62 -17.45 7.48 -2.28
CA PRO A 62 -17.55 8.86 -1.78
C PRO A 62 -16.37 9.76 -2.20
N GLU A 63 -15.29 9.17 -2.66
CA GLU A 63 -14.07 9.88 -3.07
C GLU A 63 -14.25 10.54 -4.44
N ARG A 64 -14.34 11.85 -4.45
CA ARG A 64 -14.44 12.66 -5.69
C ARG A 64 -13.09 13.26 -6.06
N THR A 65 -12.86 13.37 -7.36
CA THR A 65 -11.64 13.99 -7.93
C THR A 65 -11.83 15.47 -8.31
N ASP A 66 -13.07 15.97 -8.29
CA ASP A 66 -13.41 17.34 -8.66
C ASP A 66 -13.31 18.36 -7.51
N GLY A 67 -12.98 17.88 -6.28
CA GLY A 67 -12.80 18.73 -5.11
C GLY A 67 -14.10 19.17 -4.41
N PHE A 68 -15.26 18.61 -4.77
CA PHE A 68 -16.51 18.87 -4.07
C PHE A 68 -16.61 18.08 -2.78
N ASP A 69 -16.98 18.75 -1.68
CA ASP A 69 -17.17 18.16 -0.36
C ASP A 69 -18.60 17.64 -0.18
N ILE A 70 -18.84 16.37 -0.51
CA ILE A 70 -20.17 15.76 -0.34
C ILE A 70 -20.53 15.54 1.14
N TYR A 71 -19.55 15.33 2.01
CA TYR A 71 -19.81 15.07 3.43
C TYR A 71 -20.44 16.29 4.12
N LYS A 72 -20.15 17.50 3.63
CA LYS A 72 -20.74 18.74 4.14
C LYS A 72 -22.26 18.75 4.01
N LEU A 73 -22.83 18.14 2.96
CA LEU A 73 -24.27 18.03 2.76
C LEU A 73 -24.97 17.25 3.88
N PHE A 74 -24.23 16.36 4.53
CA PHE A 74 -24.71 15.48 5.60
C PHE A 74 -24.09 15.84 6.96
N GLY A 75 -23.58 17.06 7.11
CA GLY A 75 -22.96 17.52 8.36
C GLY A 75 -21.73 16.73 8.80
N HIS A 76 -21.00 16.14 7.84
CA HIS A 76 -19.85 15.24 8.07
C HIS A 76 -20.18 14.01 8.93
N ASN A 77 -21.46 13.58 8.95
CA ASN A 77 -21.87 12.37 9.64
C ASN A 77 -21.79 11.17 8.70
N ILE A 78 -21.03 10.16 9.09
CA ILE A 78 -20.92 8.86 8.41
C ILE A 78 -21.63 7.84 9.29
N ALA A 79 -22.78 7.33 8.81
CA ALA A 79 -23.57 6.36 9.54
C ALA A 79 -22.92 4.97 9.50
N SER A 80 -22.37 4.58 8.34
CA SER A 80 -21.69 3.32 8.14
C SER A 80 -20.72 3.41 6.97
N GLU A 81 -19.61 2.69 7.05
CA GLU A 81 -18.66 2.50 5.96
C GLU A 81 -18.30 1.00 5.93
N ILE A 82 -18.70 0.32 4.86
CA ILE A 82 -18.46 -1.11 4.66
C ILE A 82 -17.51 -1.25 3.48
N ARG A 83 -16.35 -1.86 3.72
CA ARG A 83 -15.34 -2.11 2.70
C ARG A 83 -15.48 -3.52 2.11
N LEU A 84 -14.74 -3.79 1.03
CA LEU A 84 -14.75 -5.09 0.37
C LEU A 84 -14.42 -6.22 1.35
N GLN A 85 -13.41 -6.04 2.21
CA GLN A 85 -13.00 -7.03 3.19
C GLN A 85 -14.08 -7.23 4.26
N ASP A 86 -14.64 -6.14 4.81
CA ASP A 86 -15.71 -6.19 5.81
C ASP A 86 -16.93 -6.92 5.23
N ALA A 87 -17.29 -6.59 3.97
CA ALA A 87 -18.42 -7.22 3.28
C ALA A 87 -18.21 -8.72 3.00
N LEU A 88 -16.95 -9.15 2.80
CA LEU A 88 -16.62 -10.57 2.67
C LEU A 88 -16.62 -11.28 4.03
N GLU A 89 -16.12 -10.64 5.10
CA GLU A 89 -16.16 -11.17 6.48
C GLU A 89 -17.58 -11.37 6.98
N ASP A 90 -18.45 -10.39 6.71
CA ASP A 90 -19.85 -10.39 7.10
C ASP A 90 -20.73 -11.23 6.16
N ASP A 91 -20.13 -11.98 5.22
CA ASP A 91 -20.83 -12.81 4.24
C ASP A 91 -21.91 -12.03 3.45
N LEU A 92 -21.68 -10.76 3.17
CA LEU A 92 -22.57 -9.93 2.35
C LEU A 92 -22.35 -10.13 0.85
N LEU A 93 -21.19 -10.61 0.45
CA LEU A 93 -20.78 -10.84 -0.92
C LEU A 93 -20.53 -12.31 -1.21
N CYS A 94 -20.62 -12.67 -2.50
CA CYS A 94 -20.21 -13.97 -3.00
C CYS A 94 -18.69 -14.10 -2.94
N PRO A 95 -18.13 -15.21 -2.48
CA PRO A 95 -16.68 -15.48 -2.54
C PRO A 95 -16.15 -15.40 -3.96
N PHE A 96 -14.86 -15.09 -4.11
CA PHE A 96 -14.23 -15.02 -5.42
C PHE A 96 -12.85 -15.67 -5.46
N HIS A 97 -12.48 -16.13 -6.65
CA HIS A 97 -11.13 -16.59 -6.97
C HIS A 97 -10.55 -15.67 -8.02
N TYR A 98 -9.56 -14.87 -7.62
CA TYR A 98 -8.86 -13.92 -8.49
C TYR A 98 -7.57 -14.54 -9.00
N PHE A 99 -7.39 -14.49 -10.31
CA PHE A 99 -6.19 -14.94 -11.01
C PHE A 99 -5.61 -13.81 -11.84
N GLY A 100 -4.47 -13.27 -11.40
CA GLY A 100 -3.66 -12.34 -12.18
C GLY A 100 -2.79 -13.12 -13.14
N ILE A 101 -3.07 -13.02 -14.42
CA ILE A 101 -2.47 -13.78 -15.50
C ILE A 101 -1.63 -12.85 -16.35
N SER A 102 -0.41 -13.24 -16.70
CA SER A 102 0.41 -12.47 -17.61
C SER A 102 -0.19 -12.44 -19.01
N ASP A 103 -0.45 -11.24 -19.56
CA ASP A 103 -0.84 -11.11 -20.96
C ASP A 103 0.32 -11.48 -21.90
N LEU A 104 0.01 -11.87 -23.14
CA LEU A 104 0.98 -12.41 -24.09
C LEU A 104 2.00 -11.37 -24.57
N VAL A 105 3.17 -11.88 -24.95
CA VAL A 105 4.15 -11.14 -25.74
C VAL A 105 3.97 -11.53 -27.20
N ILE A 106 3.52 -10.59 -28.02
CA ILE A 106 3.24 -10.81 -29.46
C ILE A 106 4.32 -10.12 -30.29
N ASP A 107 5.00 -10.84 -31.16
CA ASP A 107 6.11 -10.36 -31.97
C ASP A 107 7.21 -9.63 -31.16
N GLY A 108 7.50 -10.12 -29.95
CA GLY A 108 8.48 -9.52 -29.04
C GLY A 108 8.00 -8.23 -28.37
N LYS A 109 6.72 -7.86 -28.49
CA LYS A 109 6.12 -6.71 -27.83
C LYS A 109 5.17 -7.16 -26.71
N GLU A 110 5.38 -6.60 -25.53
CA GLU A 110 4.43 -6.74 -24.42
C GLU A 110 3.21 -5.85 -24.61
N ILE A 111 2.07 -6.28 -24.12
CA ILE A 111 0.85 -5.45 -24.06
C ILE A 111 1.05 -4.36 -23.01
N ASP A 112 0.84 -3.11 -23.38
CA ASP A 112 0.93 -1.92 -22.53
C ASP A 112 -0.18 -0.89 -22.85
N GLU A 113 -0.16 0.28 -22.22
CA GLU A 113 -1.14 1.36 -22.43
C GLU A 113 -1.15 1.92 -23.86
N LYS A 114 -0.06 1.73 -24.62
CA LYS A 114 0.12 2.28 -25.98
C LYS A 114 -0.04 1.22 -27.06
N THR A 115 -0.34 -0.01 -26.68
CA THR A 115 -0.42 -1.13 -27.62
C THR A 115 -1.43 -0.86 -28.73
N GLU A 116 -1.03 -1.07 -29.97
CA GLU A 116 -1.88 -0.89 -31.13
C GLU A 116 -3.01 -1.95 -31.18
N PHE A 117 -4.17 -1.57 -31.72
CA PHE A 117 -5.36 -2.42 -31.82
C PHE A 117 -5.08 -3.80 -32.44
N ARG A 118 -4.24 -3.90 -33.46
CA ARG A 118 -3.91 -5.17 -34.15
C ARG A 118 -3.34 -6.25 -33.19
N TYR A 119 -2.68 -5.83 -32.12
CA TYR A 119 -2.16 -6.75 -31.09
C TYR A 119 -3.23 -7.12 -30.07
N LEU A 120 -4.15 -6.20 -29.76
CA LEU A 120 -5.23 -6.44 -28.79
C LEU A 120 -6.26 -7.45 -29.31
N ALA A 121 -6.49 -7.52 -30.62
CA ALA A 121 -7.41 -8.46 -31.29
C ALA A 121 -6.67 -9.54 -32.08
N ASN A 122 -5.39 -9.81 -31.77
CA ASN A 122 -4.61 -10.86 -32.42
C ASN A 122 -5.16 -12.24 -32.09
N GLU A 123 -5.12 -13.14 -33.06
CA GLU A 123 -5.67 -14.51 -32.95
C GLU A 123 -5.03 -15.30 -31.78
N GLN A 124 -3.72 -15.21 -31.61
CA GLN A 124 -3.02 -15.86 -30.50
C GLN A 124 -3.52 -15.37 -29.13
N ARG A 125 -3.81 -14.07 -29.01
CA ARG A 125 -4.36 -13.50 -27.77
C ARG A 125 -5.81 -13.97 -27.53
N VAL A 126 -6.62 -14.04 -28.59
CA VAL A 126 -7.97 -14.58 -28.51
C VAL A 126 -7.96 -16.02 -28.00
N GLU A 127 -7.10 -16.88 -28.59
CA GLU A 127 -6.94 -18.26 -28.14
C GLU A 127 -6.48 -18.35 -26.70
N HIS A 128 -5.48 -17.56 -26.31
CA HIS A 128 -5.01 -17.52 -24.94
C HIS A 128 -6.12 -17.11 -23.96
N ILE A 129 -6.92 -16.09 -24.26
CA ILE A 129 -8.03 -15.69 -23.42
C ILE A 129 -9.04 -16.84 -23.28
N ILE A 130 -9.39 -17.51 -24.35
CA ILE A 130 -10.33 -18.64 -24.32
C ILE A 130 -9.77 -19.80 -23.51
N GLU A 131 -8.53 -20.19 -23.74
CA GLU A 131 -7.87 -21.27 -23.00
C GLU A 131 -7.86 -20.99 -21.49
N GLN A 132 -7.53 -19.75 -21.09
CA GLN A 132 -7.54 -19.38 -19.68
C GLN A 132 -8.95 -19.36 -19.08
N THR A 133 -9.94 -18.87 -19.81
CA THR A 133 -11.35 -18.88 -19.37
C THR A 133 -11.90 -20.28 -19.17
N GLU A 134 -11.57 -21.20 -20.08
CA GLU A 134 -11.97 -22.62 -19.97
C GLU A 134 -11.20 -23.35 -18.85
N TYR A 135 -9.90 -23.07 -18.70
CA TYR A 135 -9.05 -23.68 -17.69
C TYR A 135 -9.48 -23.34 -16.25
N PHE A 136 -9.74 -22.06 -15.96
CA PHE A 136 -10.15 -21.63 -14.63
C PHE A 136 -11.65 -21.84 -14.36
N GLY A 137 -12.45 -21.98 -15.41
CA GLY A 137 -13.87 -22.30 -15.33
C GLY A 137 -14.72 -21.25 -14.63
N TYR A 138 -15.84 -21.69 -14.08
CA TYR A 138 -16.86 -20.87 -13.43
C TYR A 138 -17.68 -21.72 -12.44
N SER A 139 -18.42 -21.08 -11.54
CA SER A 139 -19.39 -21.80 -10.70
C SER A 139 -20.78 -21.86 -11.38
N GLY A 140 -21.58 -22.89 -11.06
CA GLY A 140 -22.91 -23.09 -11.66
C GLY A 140 -22.89 -23.91 -12.95
N ASN A 141 -24.02 -23.93 -13.66
CA ASN A 141 -24.23 -24.84 -14.76
C ASN A 141 -23.69 -24.36 -16.11
N ARG A 142 -23.57 -23.04 -16.30
CA ARG A 142 -23.00 -22.41 -17.50
C ARG A 142 -22.31 -21.13 -17.19
N VAL A 143 -21.46 -20.69 -18.09
CA VAL A 143 -20.83 -19.38 -17.97
C VAL A 143 -21.84 -18.25 -18.18
N LYS A 144 -21.77 -17.23 -17.33
CA LYS A 144 -22.47 -15.95 -17.44
C LYS A 144 -21.41 -14.88 -17.17
N GLY A 145 -20.69 -14.47 -18.24
CA GLY A 145 -19.46 -13.71 -18.11
C GLY A 145 -19.54 -12.26 -18.53
N LEU A 146 -18.74 -11.41 -17.87
CA LEU A 146 -18.47 -10.03 -18.30
C LEU A 146 -17.01 -9.90 -18.70
N ILE A 147 -16.72 -9.28 -19.83
CA ILE A 147 -15.36 -9.02 -20.35
C ILE A 147 -15.17 -7.52 -20.51
N PHE A 148 -14.29 -6.94 -19.69
CA PHE A 148 -13.97 -5.52 -19.72
C PHE A 148 -12.79 -5.25 -20.66
N CYS A 149 -13.06 -4.51 -21.75
CA CYS A 149 -12.07 -4.14 -22.75
C CYS A 149 -11.62 -2.69 -22.61
N SER A 150 -10.49 -2.37 -23.22
CA SER A 150 -9.93 -1.01 -23.23
C SER A 150 -10.53 -0.09 -24.30
N ARG A 151 -11.04 -0.67 -25.38
CA ARG A 151 -11.56 0.06 -26.56
C ARG A 151 -12.79 -0.61 -27.15
N LYS A 152 -13.65 0.20 -27.79
CA LYS A 152 -14.89 -0.29 -28.46
C LYS A 152 -14.58 -1.26 -29.62
N GLU A 153 -13.55 -0.94 -30.38
CA GLU A 153 -13.11 -1.77 -31.51
C GLU A 153 -12.56 -3.12 -31.01
N GLU A 154 -11.84 -3.13 -29.89
CA GLU A 154 -11.35 -4.36 -29.25
C GLU A 154 -12.54 -5.24 -28.78
N ALA A 155 -13.49 -4.66 -28.07
CA ALA A 155 -14.67 -5.38 -27.58
C ALA A 155 -15.44 -6.03 -28.71
N LYS A 156 -15.65 -5.31 -29.83
CA LYS A 156 -16.34 -5.82 -31.01
C LYS A 156 -15.58 -6.95 -31.68
N ALA A 157 -14.27 -6.76 -31.96
CA ALA A 157 -13.45 -7.75 -32.63
C ALA A 157 -13.30 -9.04 -31.82
N LEU A 158 -13.14 -8.92 -30.50
CA LEU A 158 -13.09 -10.08 -29.60
C LEU A 158 -14.44 -10.81 -29.53
N SER A 159 -15.55 -10.07 -29.45
CA SER A 159 -16.90 -10.67 -29.49
C SER A 159 -17.13 -11.43 -30.80
N ASP A 160 -16.77 -10.87 -31.94
CA ASP A 160 -16.88 -11.53 -33.26
C ASP A 160 -15.98 -12.79 -33.31
N ALA A 161 -14.78 -12.73 -32.76
CA ALA A 161 -13.83 -13.85 -32.72
C ALA A 161 -14.31 -15.00 -31.80
N PHE A 162 -14.96 -14.68 -30.67
CA PHE A 162 -15.59 -15.65 -29.78
C PHE A 162 -16.81 -16.31 -30.45
N ASN A 163 -17.66 -15.49 -31.10
CA ASN A 163 -18.82 -16.01 -31.84
C ASN A 163 -18.41 -16.94 -32.99
N TYR A 164 -17.28 -16.65 -33.68
CA TYR A 164 -16.75 -17.55 -34.70
C TYR A 164 -16.34 -18.92 -34.14
N ARG A 165 -15.94 -18.97 -32.86
CA ARG A 165 -15.54 -20.20 -32.14
C ARG A 165 -16.69 -20.87 -31.38
N GLY A 166 -17.94 -20.45 -31.63
CA GLY A 166 -19.15 -21.09 -31.13
C GLY A 166 -19.67 -20.60 -29.81
N TYR A 167 -19.09 -19.51 -29.25
CA TYR A 167 -19.70 -18.80 -28.13
C TYR A 167 -20.84 -17.89 -28.63
N ASN A 168 -21.74 -17.52 -27.73
CA ASN A 168 -22.80 -16.55 -28.02
C ASN A 168 -22.53 -15.26 -27.23
N THR A 169 -22.08 -14.24 -27.89
CA THR A 169 -21.59 -13.01 -27.25
C THR A 169 -22.08 -11.74 -27.92
N VAL A 170 -22.09 -10.65 -27.19
CA VAL A 170 -22.38 -9.31 -27.70
C VAL A 170 -21.38 -8.29 -27.16
N ALA A 171 -21.02 -7.29 -27.97
CA ALA A 171 -20.25 -6.14 -27.53
C ALA A 171 -21.17 -4.94 -27.30
N LEU A 172 -21.02 -4.30 -26.13
CA LEU A 172 -21.78 -3.12 -25.71
C LEU A 172 -20.85 -1.96 -25.32
N SER A 173 -21.28 -0.76 -25.60
CA SER A 173 -20.57 0.48 -25.28
C SER A 173 -21.51 1.58 -24.81
N GLY A 174 -20.95 2.74 -24.46
CA GLY A 174 -21.73 3.91 -24.07
C GLY A 174 -22.71 4.42 -25.15
N ASP A 175 -22.48 4.08 -26.41
CA ASP A 175 -23.32 4.51 -27.54
C ASP A 175 -24.60 3.67 -27.71
N ASP A 176 -24.67 2.50 -27.07
CA ASP A 176 -25.83 1.61 -27.17
C ASP A 176 -26.98 2.09 -26.32
N SER A 177 -28.22 1.90 -26.82
CA SER A 177 -29.45 2.27 -26.11
C SER A 177 -29.62 1.47 -24.81
N GLN A 178 -30.42 2.01 -23.91
CA GLN A 178 -30.75 1.34 -22.65
C GLN A 178 -31.49 0.00 -22.92
N GLU A 179 -32.43 -0.02 -23.87
CA GLU A 179 -33.18 -1.20 -24.26
C GLU A 179 -32.26 -2.34 -24.72
N LYS A 180 -31.24 -2.03 -25.55
CA LYS A 180 -30.27 -3.02 -26.03
C LYS A 180 -29.40 -3.59 -24.88
N ARG A 181 -29.10 -2.77 -23.88
CA ARG A 181 -28.34 -3.20 -22.71
C ARG A 181 -29.18 -4.11 -21.81
N GLU A 182 -30.46 -3.77 -21.60
CA GLU A 182 -31.41 -4.58 -20.83
C GLU A 182 -31.65 -5.91 -21.51
N GLU A 183 -31.89 -5.93 -22.84
CA GLU A 183 -32.01 -7.17 -23.62
C GLU A 183 -30.77 -8.08 -23.47
N ALA A 184 -29.59 -7.52 -23.54
CA ALA A 184 -28.35 -8.30 -23.38
C ALA A 184 -28.22 -8.90 -21.98
N ILE A 185 -28.61 -8.16 -20.94
CA ILE A 185 -28.60 -8.64 -19.55
C ILE A 185 -29.63 -9.79 -19.39
N GLU A 186 -30.86 -9.62 -19.85
CA GLU A 186 -31.88 -10.66 -19.80
C GLU A 186 -31.39 -11.94 -20.48
N ARG A 187 -30.74 -11.81 -21.63
CA ARG A 187 -30.14 -12.94 -22.36
C ARG A 187 -28.97 -13.58 -21.62
N LEU A 188 -28.13 -12.81 -20.91
CA LEU A 188 -27.07 -13.37 -20.13
C LEU A 188 -27.60 -14.15 -18.91
N GLU A 189 -28.65 -13.65 -18.28
CA GLU A 189 -29.28 -14.28 -17.10
C GLU A 189 -30.22 -15.42 -17.44
N MET A 190 -30.61 -15.56 -18.72
CA MET A 190 -31.56 -16.57 -19.17
C MET A 190 -31.14 -17.99 -18.76
N GLU A 191 -32.05 -18.72 -18.11
CA GLU A 191 -31.87 -20.14 -17.80
C GLU A 191 -32.12 -21.00 -19.05
N CYS A 192 -31.29 -22.01 -19.28
CA CYS A 192 -31.38 -22.91 -20.42
C CYS A 192 -30.78 -24.27 -20.11
N GLU A 193 -31.18 -25.29 -20.90
CA GLU A 193 -30.47 -26.58 -20.89
C GLU A 193 -29.07 -26.42 -21.48
N VAL A 194 -28.10 -27.12 -20.90
CA VAL A 194 -26.70 -27.08 -21.35
C VAL A 194 -26.22 -28.47 -21.76
N ASP A 195 -25.26 -28.50 -22.66
CA ASP A 195 -24.56 -29.73 -23.04
C ASP A 195 -23.52 -30.14 -21.96
N ASN A 196 -22.79 -31.23 -22.21
CA ASN A 196 -21.77 -31.73 -21.29
C ASN A 196 -20.55 -30.77 -21.11
N CYS A 197 -20.47 -29.74 -21.96
CA CYS A 197 -19.43 -28.69 -21.89
C CYS A 197 -19.97 -27.40 -21.25
N GLY A 198 -21.21 -27.38 -20.73
CA GLY A 198 -21.83 -26.19 -20.15
C GLY A 198 -22.29 -25.16 -21.18
N ARG A 199 -22.38 -25.52 -22.48
CA ARG A 199 -22.85 -24.63 -23.54
C ARG A 199 -24.35 -24.75 -23.73
N PRO A 200 -25.06 -23.61 -23.96
CA PRO A 200 -26.50 -23.62 -24.18
C PRO A 200 -26.91 -24.54 -25.34
N ILE A 201 -27.86 -25.45 -25.09
CA ILE A 201 -28.49 -26.25 -26.14
C ILE A 201 -29.53 -25.40 -26.82
N ILE A 202 -29.20 -24.92 -28.02
CA ILE A 202 -30.09 -24.05 -28.80
C ILE A 202 -31.04 -24.92 -29.65
N LYS A 203 -32.34 -24.88 -29.33
CA LYS A 203 -33.38 -25.52 -30.17
C LYS A 203 -33.49 -24.73 -31.48
N SER A 204 -33.46 -25.42 -32.59
CA SER A 204 -33.36 -24.86 -33.95
C SER A 204 -34.45 -23.84 -34.38
N GLU A 205 -35.48 -23.65 -33.57
CA GLU A 205 -36.58 -22.72 -33.79
C GLU A 205 -36.43 -21.35 -33.14
N VAL A 206 -35.35 -21.15 -32.31
CA VAL A 206 -35.13 -19.89 -31.59
C VAL A 206 -34.38 -18.91 -32.45
N VAL A 207 -34.99 -17.77 -32.73
CA VAL A 207 -34.35 -16.66 -33.48
C VAL A 207 -33.08 -16.21 -32.73
N LYS A 208 -31.98 -15.89 -33.45
CA LYS A 208 -30.69 -15.48 -32.88
C LYS A 208 -30.81 -14.43 -31.77
N HIS A 209 -31.78 -13.52 -31.86
CA HIS A 209 -32.00 -12.47 -30.85
C HIS A 209 -32.54 -12.96 -29.50
N ASN A 210 -33.04 -14.19 -29.41
CA ASN A 210 -33.59 -14.77 -28.18
C ASN A 210 -32.75 -15.90 -27.61
N GLN A 211 -31.47 -15.98 -28.00
CA GLN A 211 -30.54 -16.99 -27.49
C GLN A 211 -29.81 -16.51 -26.25
N PRO A 212 -29.58 -17.40 -25.25
CA PRO A 212 -28.79 -17.04 -24.08
C PRO A 212 -27.37 -16.64 -24.47
N LEU A 213 -26.80 -15.61 -23.78
CA LEU A 213 -25.42 -15.16 -23.98
C LEU A 213 -24.48 -15.84 -23.01
N ASP A 214 -23.28 -16.17 -23.48
CA ASP A 214 -22.16 -16.63 -22.65
C ASP A 214 -21.39 -15.45 -22.05
N TYR A 215 -21.11 -14.42 -22.89
CA TYR A 215 -20.37 -13.24 -22.47
C TYR A 215 -20.96 -11.95 -23.04
N ILE A 216 -20.82 -10.87 -22.24
CA ILE A 216 -20.96 -9.49 -22.71
C ILE A 216 -19.59 -8.84 -22.66
N PHE A 217 -19.10 -8.38 -23.83
CA PHE A 217 -17.92 -7.54 -23.93
C PHE A 217 -18.31 -6.08 -23.71
N THR A 218 -17.59 -5.36 -22.85
CA THR A 218 -18.00 -4.02 -22.44
C THR A 218 -16.83 -3.04 -22.35
N VAL A 219 -17.12 -1.76 -22.63
CA VAL A 219 -16.17 -0.64 -22.48
C VAL A 219 -16.87 0.49 -21.75
N ASP A 220 -16.35 0.84 -20.57
CA ASP A 220 -16.80 1.96 -19.71
C ASP A 220 -18.29 1.96 -19.30
N ILE A 221 -19.04 0.93 -19.66
CA ILE A 221 -20.39 0.69 -19.16
C ILE A 221 -20.37 -0.48 -18.17
N PHE A 222 -21.41 -0.62 -17.39
CA PHE A 222 -21.49 -1.58 -16.27
C PHE A 222 -20.51 -1.33 -15.11
N ASN A 223 -19.83 -0.18 -15.08
CA ASN A 223 -19.10 0.25 -13.89
C ASN A 223 -20.07 0.69 -12.78
N GLU A 224 -21.20 1.30 -13.16
CA GLU A 224 -22.24 1.81 -12.24
C GLU A 224 -23.66 1.51 -12.76
N GLY A 225 -24.63 1.45 -11.83
CA GLY A 225 -26.06 1.47 -12.17
C GLY A 225 -26.66 0.22 -12.80
N VAL A 226 -25.93 -0.87 -12.96
CA VAL A 226 -26.43 -2.14 -13.51
C VAL A 226 -26.28 -3.27 -12.51
N ASP A 227 -27.32 -4.06 -12.33
CA ASP A 227 -27.35 -5.21 -11.45
C ASP A 227 -27.42 -6.51 -12.27
N ILE A 228 -26.38 -7.35 -12.16
CA ILE A 228 -26.34 -8.67 -12.82
C ILE A 228 -25.83 -9.70 -11.79
N PRO A 229 -26.67 -10.13 -10.83
CA PRO A 229 -26.25 -11.00 -9.74
C PRO A 229 -25.70 -12.35 -10.20
N GLN A 230 -26.19 -12.86 -11.34
CA GLN A 230 -25.84 -14.18 -11.84
C GLN A 230 -24.48 -14.26 -12.54
N VAL A 231 -23.75 -13.14 -12.71
CA VAL A 231 -22.39 -13.17 -13.27
C VAL A 231 -21.48 -14.05 -12.41
N ASN A 232 -20.89 -15.07 -13.03
CA ASN A 232 -20.02 -16.05 -12.37
C ASN A 232 -18.57 -16.06 -12.89
N GLN A 233 -18.29 -15.29 -13.96
CA GLN A 233 -16.94 -15.07 -14.46
C GLN A 233 -16.75 -13.61 -14.90
N VAL A 234 -15.66 -12.97 -14.47
CA VAL A 234 -15.29 -11.61 -14.85
C VAL A 234 -13.90 -11.63 -15.45
N ILE A 235 -13.73 -11.06 -16.64
CA ILE A 235 -12.47 -11.02 -17.36
C ILE A 235 -12.07 -9.57 -17.59
N MET A 236 -10.86 -9.22 -17.18
CA MET A 236 -10.29 -7.88 -17.33
C MET A 236 -9.19 -7.90 -18.37
N LEU A 237 -9.42 -7.24 -19.50
CA LEU A 237 -8.46 -7.09 -20.61
C LEU A 237 -7.92 -5.66 -20.71
N ARG A 238 -8.11 -4.86 -19.68
CA ARG A 238 -7.73 -3.45 -19.66
C ARG A 238 -6.86 -3.10 -18.46
N PRO A 239 -5.96 -2.09 -18.58
CA PRO A 239 -5.19 -1.61 -17.44
C PRO A 239 -6.08 -1.05 -16.34
N THR A 240 -5.77 -1.34 -15.09
CA THR A 240 -6.40 -0.73 -13.92
C THR A 240 -5.99 0.74 -13.83
N GLN A 241 -6.95 1.64 -14.00
CA GLN A 241 -6.72 3.09 -13.93
C GLN A 241 -6.98 3.65 -12.53
N SER A 242 -7.84 2.98 -11.75
CA SER A 242 -8.23 3.37 -10.41
C SER A 242 -8.62 2.13 -9.60
N ALA A 243 -8.18 2.07 -8.35
CA ALA A 243 -8.58 1.01 -7.43
C ALA A 243 -10.10 0.99 -7.21
N ILE A 244 -10.76 2.15 -7.24
CA ILE A 244 -12.22 2.28 -7.09
C ILE A 244 -12.93 1.63 -8.27
N ILE A 245 -12.56 2.00 -9.50
CA ILE A 245 -13.17 1.43 -10.73
C ILE A 245 -12.94 -0.08 -10.78
N PHE A 246 -11.76 -0.53 -10.37
CA PHE A 246 -11.44 -1.96 -10.31
C PHE A 246 -12.38 -2.70 -9.36
N VAL A 247 -12.57 -2.19 -8.13
CA VAL A 247 -13.50 -2.78 -7.15
C VAL A 247 -14.96 -2.72 -7.64
N GLN A 248 -15.36 -1.64 -8.30
CA GLN A 248 -16.70 -1.53 -8.89
C GLN A 248 -16.96 -2.59 -9.97
N GLN A 249 -15.96 -2.86 -10.82
CA GLN A 249 -16.05 -3.91 -11.83
C GLN A 249 -16.10 -5.32 -11.22
N LEU A 250 -15.24 -5.56 -10.22
CA LEU A 250 -15.30 -6.79 -9.42
C LEU A 250 -16.69 -6.97 -8.80
N GLY A 251 -17.20 -5.92 -8.19
CA GLY A 251 -18.47 -5.90 -7.46
C GLY A 251 -19.67 -6.37 -8.30
N ARG A 252 -19.61 -6.24 -9.63
CA ARG A 252 -20.67 -6.75 -10.52
C ARG A 252 -20.81 -8.26 -10.45
N GLY A 253 -19.69 -8.97 -10.29
CA GLY A 253 -19.69 -10.41 -10.09
C GLY A 253 -19.86 -10.85 -8.64
N LEU A 254 -19.65 -9.97 -7.64
CA LEU A 254 -19.62 -10.37 -6.23
C LEU A 254 -21.00 -10.44 -5.55
N ARG A 255 -22.10 -10.19 -6.26
CA ARG A 255 -23.44 -10.35 -5.69
C ARG A 255 -23.80 -11.82 -5.55
N LYS A 256 -24.51 -12.16 -4.47
CA LYS A 256 -25.03 -13.51 -4.27
C LYS A 256 -26.20 -13.78 -5.21
N ALA A 257 -26.25 -14.98 -5.78
CA ALA A 257 -27.34 -15.46 -6.59
C ALA A 257 -27.53 -16.97 -6.37
N ASP A 258 -28.71 -17.47 -6.67
CA ASP A 258 -29.00 -18.92 -6.64
C ASP A 258 -28.10 -19.66 -7.64
N ASN A 259 -27.63 -20.85 -7.25
CA ASN A 259 -26.73 -21.69 -8.05
C ASN A 259 -25.35 -21.07 -8.36
N LYS A 260 -24.92 -20.04 -7.60
CA LYS A 260 -23.61 -19.42 -7.71
C LYS A 260 -22.88 -19.50 -6.37
N GLU A 261 -21.85 -20.34 -6.29
CA GLU A 261 -21.05 -20.54 -5.06
C GLU A 261 -19.89 -19.55 -4.97
N TYR A 262 -19.28 -19.20 -6.10
CA TYR A 262 -18.17 -18.26 -6.21
C TYR A 262 -18.12 -17.59 -7.58
N VAL A 263 -17.27 -16.58 -7.70
CA VAL A 263 -16.97 -15.90 -8.96
C VAL A 263 -15.51 -16.13 -9.33
N VAL A 264 -15.24 -16.45 -10.58
CA VAL A 264 -13.87 -16.48 -11.11
C VAL A 264 -13.56 -15.14 -11.76
N ILE A 265 -12.42 -14.54 -11.38
CA ILE A 265 -11.94 -13.27 -11.91
C ILE A 265 -10.60 -13.50 -12.57
N LEU A 266 -10.53 -13.27 -13.88
CA LEU A 266 -9.32 -13.39 -14.68
C LEU A 266 -8.83 -11.98 -15.08
N ASP A 267 -7.69 -11.58 -14.62
CA ASP A 267 -7.10 -10.27 -14.93
C ASP A 267 -5.83 -10.45 -15.76
N PHE A 268 -5.90 -10.08 -17.04
CA PHE A 268 -4.79 -10.18 -17.98
C PHE A 268 -3.85 -8.98 -17.85
N ILE A 269 -2.76 -9.18 -17.13
CA ILE A 269 -1.85 -8.13 -16.71
C ILE A 269 -0.71 -7.96 -17.72
N GLY A 270 -0.79 -6.86 -18.48
CA GLY A 270 0.26 -6.38 -19.36
C GLY A 270 1.39 -5.66 -18.59
N ASN A 271 2.26 -4.98 -19.31
CA ASN A 271 3.32 -4.12 -18.75
C ASN A 271 2.78 -2.71 -18.46
N TYR A 272 1.78 -2.61 -17.61
CA TYR A 272 1.14 -1.35 -17.26
C TYR A 272 1.86 -0.63 -16.11
N SER A 273 1.92 0.69 -16.16
CA SER A 273 2.54 1.52 -15.13
C SER A 273 1.83 1.46 -13.79
N ASN A 274 0.52 1.22 -13.80
CA ASN A 274 -0.37 1.26 -12.64
C ASN A 274 -0.71 -0.11 -12.06
N ASN A 275 0.00 -1.17 -12.40
CA ASN A 275 -0.26 -2.52 -11.86
C ASN A 275 -0.24 -2.58 -10.32
N PHE A 276 0.45 -1.65 -9.64
CA PHE A 276 0.45 -1.52 -8.19
C PHE A 276 -0.94 -1.18 -7.61
N LEU A 277 -1.88 -0.67 -8.42
CA LEU A 277 -3.25 -0.39 -7.97
C LEU A 277 -4.06 -1.67 -7.73
N ILE A 278 -3.72 -2.77 -8.40
CA ILE A 278 -4.40 -4.05 -8.25
C ILE A 278 -4.30 -4.57 -6.81
N PRO A 279 -3.10 -4.79 -6.24
CA PRO A 279 -2.99 -5.22 -4.84
C PRO A 279 -3.56 -4.19 -3.85
N ILE A 280 -3.50 -2.88 -4.11
CA ILE A 280 -4.14 -1.85 -3.28
C ILE A 280 -5.66 -2.04 -3.28
N ALA A 281 -6.27 -2.27 -4.45
CA ALA A 281 -7.70 -2.46 -4.58
C ALA A 281 -8.17 -3.76 -3.87
N LEU A 282 -7.44 -4.85 -4.06
CA LEU A 282 -7.77 -6.16 -3.49
C LEU A 282 -7.53 -6.22 -1.97
N SER A 283 -6.48 -5.57 -1.47
CA SER A 283 -6.18 -5.52 -0.04
C SER A 283 -7.05 -4.55 0.74
N GLY A 284 -7.60 -3.54 0.09
CA GLY A 284 -8.22 -2.40 0.76
C GLY A 284 -7.22 -1.48 1.49
N ASP A 285 -5.92 -1.76 1.39
CA ASP A 285 -4.86 -0.90 1.96
C ASP A 285 -4.73 0.40 1.15
N ARG A 286 -5.12 1.51 1.77
CA ARG A 286 -5.06 2.83 1.17
C ARG A 286 -3.84 3.64 1.60
N THR A 287 -2.92 3.02 2.34
CA THR A 287 -1.74 3.71 2.84
C THR A 287 -0.78 4.11 1.73
N TYR A 288 -0.83 3.48 0.57
CA TYR A 288 0.14 3.65 -0.52
C TYR A 288 1.58 3.41 -0.08
N ASN A 289 1.74 2.67 1.02
CA ASN A 289 3.03 2.24 1.50
C ASN A 289 3.55 1.10 0.63
N LYS A 290 4.65 1.31 -0.06
CA LYS A 290 5.24 0.32 -0.97
C LYS A 290 5.50 -1.03 -0.31
N ASP A 291 5.87 -1.04 0.95
CA ASP A 291 6.20 -2.26 1.68
C ASP A 291 4.96 -3.05 2.07
N ASN A 292 3.86 -2.36 2.42
CA ASN A 292 2.56 -2.99 2.64
C ASN A 292 2.05 -3.64 1.34
N VAL A 293 2.13 -2.91 0.23
CA VAL A 293 1.70 -3.42 -1.08
C VAL A 293 2.54 -4.63 -1.50
N ARG A 294 3.88 -4.58 -1.32
CA ARG A 294 4.75 -5.75 -1.58
C ARG A 294 4.42 -6.93 -0.68
N LYS A 295 4.16 -6.67 0.61
CA LYS A 295 3.76 -7.70 1.56
C LYS A 295 2.49 -8.42 1.10
N TYR A 296 1.48 -7.66 0.68
CA TYR A 296 0.24 -8.22 0.19
C TYR A 296 0.44 -9.11 -1.04
N VAL A 297 1.24 -8.68 -2.02
CA VAL A 297 1.53 -9.48 -3.22
C VAL A 297 2.26 -10.79 -2.87
N ARG A 298 3.14 -10.77 -1.86
CA ARG A 298 3.85 -11.97 -1.37
C ARG A 298 2.95 -12.93 -0.62
N GLU A 299 2.16 -12.42 0.31
CA GLU A 299 1.33 -13.23 1.21
C GLU A 299 0.04 -13.72 0.55
N GLY A 300 -0.42 -13.04 -0.50
CA GLY A 300 -1.54 -13.46 -1.35
C GLY A 300 -2.84 -13.71 -0.58
N SER A 301 -3.47 -14.86 -0.88
CA SER A 301 -4.77 -15.24 -0.32
C SER A 301 -4.82 -15.44 1.20
N ARG A 302 -3.67 -15.49 1.89
CA ARG A 302 -3.64 -15.63 3.37
C ARG A 302 -4.24 -14.44 4.10
N LEU A 303 -4.43 -13.31 3.42
CA LEU A 303 -4.94 -12.06 3.98
C LEU A 303 -6.41 -11.79 3.64
N LEU A 304 -7.06 -12.67 2.87
CA LEU A 304 -8.47 -12.51 2.52
C LEU A 304 -9.37 -13.27 3.50
N PRO A 305 -10.48 -12.65 3.94
CA PRO A 305 -11.49 -13.33 4.71
C PRO A 305 -12.29 -14.34 3.87
N GLY A 306 -12.82 -15.36 4.54
CA GLY A 306 -13.69 -16.35 3.92
C GLY A 306 -12.98 -17.32 2.98
N CYS A 307 -13.71 -17.79 1.96
CA CYS A 307 -13.23 -18.76 0.96
C CYS A 307 -12.62 -18.11 -0.28
N SER A 308 -12.44 -16.79 -0.29
CA SER A 308 -11.87 -16.07 -1.43
C SER A 308 -10.36 -16.32 -1.55
N THR A 309 -9.85 -16.35 -2.78
CA THR A 309 -8.42 -16.56 -3.05
C THR A 309 -7.88 -15.56 -4.05
N ILE A 310 -6.60 -15.21 -3.91
CA ILE A 310 -5.86 -14.41 -4.88
C ILE A 310 -4.61 -15.17 -5.29
N HIS A 311 -4.42 -15.30 -6.58
CA HIS A 311 -3.25 -15.90 -7.18
C HIS A 311 -2.68 -15.01 -8.28
N PHE A 312 -1.39 -14.75 -8.24
CA PHE A 312 -0.64 -14.10 -9.31
C PHE A 312 0.39 -15.10 -9.85
N ASP A 313 0.46 -15.25 -11.17
CA ASP A 313 1.57 -15.99 -11.75
C ASP A 313 2.92 -15.27 -11.53
N GLU A 314 4.03 -15.97 -11.69
CA GLU A 314 5.36 -15.44 -11.38
C GLU A 314 5.75 -14.23 -12.27
N ILE A 315 5.33 -14.22 -13.54
CA ILE A 315 5.60 -13.10 -14.45
C ILE A 315 4.78 -11.87 -14.01
N THR A 316 3.54 -12.08 -13.65
CA THR A 316 2.64 -11.04 -13.12
C THR A 316 3.17 -10.45 -11.82
N LYS A 317 3.64 -11.28 -10.88
CA LYS A 317 4.29 -10.80 -9.64
C LYS A 317 5.47 -9.87 -9.97
N LYS A 318 6.34 -10.27 -10.90
CA LYS A 318 7.48 -9.44 -11.34
C LYS A 318 7.03 -8.09 -11.94
N LYS A 319 5.99 -8.09 -12.79
CA LYS A 319 5.41 -6.87 -13.35
C LYS A 319 4.83 -5.95 -12.27
N ILE A 320 4.12 -6.52 -11.29
CA ILE A 320 3.55 -5.76 -10.16
C ILE A 320 4.67 -5.18 -9.29
N PHE A 321 5.71 -5.95 -8.92
CA PHE A 321 6.85 -5.46 -8.14
C PHE A 321 7.58 -4.33 -8.88
N ALA A 322 7.85 -4.49 -10.17
CA ALA A 322 8.44 -3.42 -10.99
C ALA A 322 7.57 -2.15 -11.04
N SER A 323 6.26 -2.30 -11.05
CA SER A 323 5.31 -1.19 -10.96
C SER A 323 5.36 -0.50 -9.59
N ILE A 324 5.42 -1.27 -8.48
CA ILE A 324 5.59 -0.73 -7.11
C ILE A 324 6.90 0.05 -6.99
N ASP A 325 7.99 -0.45 -7.56
CA ASP A 325 9.29 0.24 -7.52
C ASP A 325 9.22 1.60 -8.22
N ARG A 326 8.52 1.66 -9.36
CA ARG A 326 8.31 2.89 -10.15
C ARG A 326 7.24 3.83 -9.57
N MET A 327 6.44 3.37 -8.60
CA MET A 327 5.41 4.20 -7.97
C MET A 327 6.03 5.45 -7.37
N THR A 328 5.54 6.62 -7.78
CA THR A 328 6.00 7.92 -7.29
C THR A 328 4.90 8.63 -6.50
N THR A 329 5.29 9.22 -5.38
CA THR A 329 4.40 10.07 -4.58
C THR A 329 4.38 11.47 -5.19
N THR A 330 3.26 11.87 -5.78
CA THR A 330 3.12 13.19 -6.40
C THR A 330 2.40 14.17 -5.47
N LYS A 331 2.69 15.48 -5.62
CA LYS A 331 1.95 16.53 -4.91
C LYS A 331 0.44 16.39 -5.12
N LYS A 332 0.02 16.14 -6.37
CA LYS A 332 -1.41 16.00 -6.72
C LYS A 332 -2.07 14.89 -5.90
N MET A 333 -1.49 13.69 -5.90
CA MET A 333 -2.00 12.53 -5.14
C MET A 333 -2.08 12.84 -3.65
N LEU A 334 -1.01 13.41 -3.06
CA LEU A 334 -1.00 13.78 -1.64
C LEU A 334 -2.07 14.82 -1.30
N THR A 335 -2.25 15.82 -2.18
CA THR A 335 -3.28 16.85 -1.97
C THR A 335 -4.68 16.25 -2.04
N GLU A 336 -4.95 15.38 -3.03
CA GLU A 336 -6.23 14.69 -3.15
C GLU A 336 -6.54 13.88 -1.89
N LYS A 337 -5.59 13.09 -1.40
CA LYS A 337 -5.75 12.29 -0.17
C LYS A 337 -5.94 13.15 1.08
N TYR A 338 -5.20 14.22 1.18
CA TYR A 338 -5.37 15.20 2.27
C TYR A 338 -6.77 15.81 2.27
N MET A 339 -7.24 16.29 1.11
CA MET A 339 -8.56 16.90 0.99
C MET A 339 -9.69 15.91 1.24
N GLN A 340 -9.55 14.65 0.81
CA GLN A 340 -10.51 13.57 1.11
C GLN A 340 -10.70 13.41 2.63
N VAL A 341 -9.60 13.32 3.39
CA VAL A 341 -9.69 13.22 4.85
C VAL A 341 -10.25 14.49 5.48
N LYS A 342 -9.81 15.68 5.02
CA LYS A 342 -10.32 16.96 5.49
C LYS A 342 -11.86 17.07 5.32
N PHE A 343 -12.37 16.67 4.16
CA PHE A 343 -13.81 16.65 3.89
C PHE A 343 -14.53 15.62 4.75
N LYS A 344 -13.94 14.43 4.87
CA LYS A 344 -14.50 13.34 5.67
C LYS A 344 -14.72 13.73 7.12
N ILE A 345 -13.76 14.43 7.75
CA ILE A 345 -13.82 14.81 9.17
C ILE A 345 -14.32 16.22 9.44
N GLY A 346 -14.51 17.04 8.40
CA GLY A 346 -15.05 18.42 8.49
C GLY A 346 -14.15 19.45 9.17
N ARG A 347 -12.85 19.15 9.32
CA ARG A 347 -11.85 20.05 9.91
C ARG A 347 -10.48 19.84 9.30
N ILE A 348 -9.54 20.72 9.61
CA ILE A 348 -8.13 20.51 9.24
C ILE A 348 -7.62 19.23 9.92
N PRO A 349 -7.14 18.25 9.16
CA PRO A 349 -6.69 16.98 9.72
C PRO A 349 -5.34 17.11 10.42
N THR A 350 -5.19 16.40 11.53
CA THR A 350 -3.90 16.15 12.15
C THR A 350 -3.23 14.93 11.52
N ILE A 351 -1.93 14.74 11.73
CA ILE A 351 -1.21 13.56 11.22
C ILE A 351 -1.81 12.25 11.73
N ILE A 352 -2.37 12.26 12.95
CA ILE A 352 -3.00 11.09 13.60
C ILE A 352 -4.30 10.68 12.88
N ASP A 353 -5.05 11.64 12.33
CA ASP A 353 -6.31 11.35 11.66
C ASP A 353 -6.10 10.40 10.47
N PHE A 354 -5.05 10.61 9.68
CA PHE A 354 -4.72 9.72 8.55
C PHE A 354 -4.39 8.31 9.01
N TYR A 355 -3.62 8.20 10.09
CA TYR A 355 -3.22 6.90 10.63
C TYR A 355 -4.42 6.12 11.17
N LYS A 356 -5.28 6.77 11.96
CA LYS A 356 -6.49 6.16 12.54
C LYS A 356 -7.52 5.75 11.50
N LEU A 357 -7.63 6.53 10.42
CA LEU A 357 -8.58 6.23 9.33
C LEU A 357 -8.02 5.21 8.32
N GLY A 358 -6.76 4.78 8.46
CA GLY A 358 -6.12 3.86 7.53
C GLY A 358 -6.04 4.39 6.09
N GLU A 359 -5.98 5.73 5.95
CA GLU A 359 -5.89 6.37 4.63
C GLU A 359 -4.42 6.39 4.14
N ILE A 360 -3.88 7.48 3.68
CA ILE A 360 -2.48 7.52 3.22
C ILE A 360 -1.50 7.37 4.39
N ASP A 361 -0.34 6.71 4.18
CA ASP A 361 0.73 6.68 5.19
C ASP A 361 1.25 8.11 5.45
N PRO A 362 1.11 8.64 6.67
CA PRO A 362 1.54 9.99 7.00
C PRO A 362 3.01 10.30 6.70
N MET A 363 3.88 9.28 6.72
CA MET A 363 5.29 9.45 6.36
C MET A 363 5.49 9.95 4.92
N LEU A 364 4.52 9.71 4.01
CA LEU A 364 4.60 10.23 2.64
C LEU A 364 4.50 11.75 2.58
N PHE A 365 3.72 12.40 3.47
CA PHE A 365 3.68 13.86 3.58
C PHE A 365 5.02 14.41 4.06
N ILE A 366 5.62 13.76 5.05
CA ILE A 366 6.90 14.16 5.64
C ILE A 366 8.03 13.99 4.63
N ASN A 367 8.07 12.86 3.95
CA ASN A 367 9.06 12.61 2.90
C ASN A 367 8.97 13.62 1.75
N TYR A 368 7.76 14.09 1.44
CA TYR A 368 7.53 15.09 0.40
C TYR A 368 7.92 16.51 0.85
N ALA A 369 7.47 16.95 2.03
CA ALA A 369 7.56 18.34 2.48
C ALA A 369 8.48 18.57 3.69
N LYS A 370 9.18 17.54 4.18
CA LYS A 370 10.06 17.50 5.36
C LYS A 370 9.35 17.54 6.70
N THR A 371 8.19 18.20 6.79
CA THR A 371 7.30 18.21 7.95
C THR A 371 5.86 18.18 7.48
N TYR A 372 4.96 17.73 8.35
CA TYR A 372 3.54 17.72 8.04
C TYR A 372 2.97 19.15 7.96
N ASP A 373 3.39 20.03 8.84
CA ASP A 373 3.06 21.47 8.82
C ASP A 373 3.42 22.15 7.48
N ASN A 374 4.63 21.92 6.97
CA ASN A 374 5.02 22.43 5.65
C ASN A 374 4.13 21.92 4.53
N PHE A 375 3.72 20.66 4.60
CA PHE A 375 2.80 20.12 3.63
C PHE A 375 1.43 20.83 3.69
N GLN A 376 0.87 20.98 4.88
CA GLN A 376 -0.41 21.66 5.08
C GLN A 376 -0.39 23.10 4.55
N ARG A 377 0.65 23.87 4.85
CA ARG A 377 0.82 25.25 4.35
C ARG A 377 0.82 25.35 2.82
N VAL A 378 1.33 24.33 2.14
CA VAL A 378 1.42 24.30 0.67
C VAL A 378 0.12 23.91 -0.01
N VAL A 379 -0.72 23.10 0.65
CA VAL A 379 -1.91 22.49 0.01
C VAL A 379 -3.24 23.00 0.56
N ASP A 380 -3.27 23.51 1.79
CA ASP A 380 -4.50 23.92 2.46
C ASP A 380 -4.51 25.42 2.76
N LYS A 381 -5.40 26.15 2.08
CA LYS A 381 -5.55 27.59 2.24
C LYS A 381 -6.12 27.99 3.61
N ASP A 382 -6.83 27.07 4.28
CA ASP A 382 -7.43 27.31 5.59
C ASP A 382 -6.41 27.11 6.71
N TYR A 383 -5.25 26.48 6.42
CA TYR A 383 -4.17 26.30 7.38
C TYR A 383 -3.28 27.54 7.42
N THR A 384 -3.39 28.32 8.48
CA THR A 384 -2.72 29.64 8.65
C THR A 384 -1.63 29.63 9.72
N VAL A 385 -1.30 28.48 10.30
CA VAL A 385 -0.26 28.38 11.35
C VAL A 385 1.12 28.65 10.74
N VAL A 386 1.91 29.47 11.42
CA VAL A 386 3.30 29.79 11.04
C VAL A 386 4.18 29.59 12.26
N PHE A 387 5.26 28.86 12.09
CA PHE A 387 6.29 28.64 13.10
C PHE A 387 7.53 29.49 12.84
N THR A 388 8.27 29.78 13.88
CA THR A 388 9.58 30.42 13.75
C THR A 388 10.59 29.42 13.15
N GLU A 389 11.67 29.93 12.55
CA GLU A 389 12.71 29.09 11.93
C GLU A 389 13.24 28.01 12.88
N LYS A 390 13.43 28.33 14.17
CA LYS A 390 13.87 27.36 15.18
C LYS A 390 12.82 26.32 15.50
N GLU A 391 11.56 26.69 15.55
CA GLU A 391 10.46 25.73 15.73
C GLU A 391 10.35 24.81 14.53
N GLU A 392 10.47 25.32 13.29
CA GLU A 392 10.50 24.50 12.07
C GLU A 392 11.68 23.54 12.04
N GLN A 393 12.87 23.95 12.50
CA GLN A 393 14.02 23.06 12.60
C GLN A 393 13.79 21.95 13.61
N ILE A 394 13.17 22.21 14.76
CA ILE A 394 12.81 21.18 15.74
C ILE A 394 11.78 20.21 15.17
N LEU A 395 10.70 20.72 14.52
CA LEU A 395 9.73 19.88 13.85
C LEU A 395 10.37 19.00 12.77
N ALA A 396 11.27 19.54 11.97
CA ALA A 396 12.01 18.80 10.96
C ALA A 396 12.92 17.72 11.55
N PHE A 397 13.56 18.00 12.69
CA PHE A 397 14.36 17.02 13.43
C PHE A 397 13.50 15.85 13.92
N ILE A 398 12.41 16.15 14.63
CA ILE A 398 11.47 15.15 15.14
C ILE A 398 10.88 14.33 13.99
N SER A 399 10.41 15.01 12.92
CA SER A 399 9.79 14.37 11.77
C SER A 399 10.71 13.44 10.99
N SER A 400 11.99 13.80 10.86
CA SER A 400 12.93 13.03 10.04
C SER A 400 13.71 11.93 10.77
N LEU A 401 13.84 12.01 12.10
CA LEU A 401 14.76 11.15 12.86
C LEU A 401 14.09 10.39 14.02
N ILE A 402 12.86 10.74 14.40
CA ILE A 402 12.25 10.20 15.63
C ILE A 402 10.89 9.53 15.39
N ILE A 403 10.00 10.16 14.61
CA ILE A 403 8.61 9.70 14.50
C ILE A 403 8.41 8.46 13.63
N ASP A 404 9.46 7.89 13.05
CA ASP A 404 9.40 6.63 12.34
C ASP A 404 8.88 5.48 13.22
N GLY A 405 8.91 5.66 14.54
CA GLY A 405 8.37 4.73 15.53
C GLY A 405 9.23 3.47 15.73
N LYS A 406 10.42 3.40 15.17
CA LYS A 406 11.30 2.20 15.24
C LYS A 406 11.84 1.92 16.65
N ARG A 407 11.82 2.91 17.55
CA ARG A 407 12.15 2.77 18.98
C ARG A 407 11.33 3.77 19.80
N PRO A 408 10.79 3.40 20.97
CA PRO A 408 9.93 4.28 21.77
C PRO A 408 10.71 5.28 22.64
N HIS A 409 12.01 5.08 22.85
CA HIS A 409 12.81 5.81 23.84
C HIS A 409 12.83 7.32 23.60
N GLU A 410 13.16 7.77 22.40
CA GLU A 410 13.19 9.18 22.03
C GLU A 410 11.78 9.80 22.06
N LEU A 411 10.78 9.06 21.59
CA LEU A 411 9.37 9.50 21.62
C LEU A 411 8.90 9.73 23.06
N LEU A 412 9.17 8.76 23.94
CA LEU A 412 8.82 8.84 25.35
C LEU A 412 9.56 9.97 26.06
N MET A 413 10.85 10.11 25.80
CA MET A 413 11.68 11.18 26.38
C MET A 413 11.14 12.57 26.02
N LEU A 414 10.81 12.81 24.74
CA LEU A 414 10.19 14.05 24.30
C LEU A 414 8.81 14.24 24.93
N LYS A 415 8.00 13.22 25.03
CA LYS A 415 6.67 13.30 25.64
C LYS A 415 6.77 13.68 27.13
N MET A 416 7.67 13.05 27.87
CA MET A 416 7.97 13.43 29.26
C MET A 416 8.44 14.89 29.37
N MET A 417 9.24 15.35 28.42
CA MET A 417 9.69 16.75 28.35
C MET A 417 8.52 17.71 28.08
N LEU A 418 7.58 17.38 27.22
CA LEU A 418 6.36 18.16 27.00
C LEU A 418 5.49 18.25 28.25
N ASP A 419 5.36 17.14 28.99
CA ASP A 419 4.54 17.05 30.21
C ASP A 419 5.21 17.66 31.43
N GLY A 420 6.43 18.19 31.30
CA GLY A 420 7.18 18.77 32.42
C GLY A 420 7.76 17.73 33.37
N LYS A 421 7.75 16.44 33.01
CA LYS A 421 8.32 15.36 33.80
C LYS A 421 9.85 15.36 33.72
N SER A 422 10.50 14.80 34.76
CA SER A 422 11.94 14.55 34.73
C SER A 422 12.29 13.45 33.76
N VAL A 423 13.31 13.65 32.94
CA VAL A 423 13.89 12.64 32.02
C VAL A 423 15.10 11.92 32.63
N ALA A 424 15.33 12.09 33.94
CA ALA A 424 16.36 11.33 34.63
C ALA A 424 16.08 9.83 34.56
N ILE A 425 17.13 9.02 34.66
CA ILE A 425 17.14 7.59 34.40
C ILE A 425 16.04 6.84 35.18
N ASP A 426 15.87 7.13 36.49
CA ASP A 426 14.86 6.45 37.33
C ASP A 426 13.41 6.79 36.90
N SER A 427 13.18 8.05 36.53
CA SER A 427 11.86 8.50 36.08
C SER A 427 11.54 7.95 34.71
N PHE A 428 12.52 7.95 33.80
CA PHE A 428 12.39 7.40 32.48
C PHE A 428 12.13 5.89 32.48
N ALA A 429 12.89 5.14 33.32
CA ALA A 429 12.73 3.70 33.46
C ALA A 429 11.31 3.31 33.89
N LYS A 430 10.70 4.06 34.85
CA LYS A 430 9.32 3.83 35.27
C LYS A 430 8.31 4.06 34.16
N GLU A 431 8.45 5.15 33.40
CA GLU A 431 7.57 5.45 32.29
C GLU A 431 7.74 4.42 31.14
N LEU A 432 8.96 3.99 30.85
CA LEU A 432 9.25 2.98 29.84
C LEU A 432 8.60 1.63 30.18
N VAL A 433 8.73 1.19 31.44
CA VAL A 433 8.09 -0.04 31.92
C VAL A 433 6.56 0.08 31.85
N SER A 434 5.99 1.26 32.07
CA SER A 434 4.53 1.47 31.99
C SER A 434 3.93 1.23 30.62
N ILE A 435 4.75 1.34 29.56
CA ILE A 435 4.34 1.04 28.17
C ILE A 435 4.68 -0.39 27.74
N GLY A 436 5.17 -1.23 28.66
CA GLY A 436 5.47 -2.64 28.43
C GLY A 436 6.91 -2.94 28.02
N GLU A 437 7.81 -1.93 28.02
CA GLU A 437 9.18 -2.08 27.60
C GLU A 437 10.14 -2.39 28.75
N LYS A 438 11.21 -3.14 28.44
CA LYS A 438 12.28 -3.40 29.38
C LYS A 438 13.28 -2.25 29.35
N PHE A 439 13.65 -1.75 30.54
CA PHE A 439 14.69 -0.75 30.63
C PHE A 439 16.09 -1.36 30.41
N LYS A 440 16.84 -0.80 29.47
CA LYS A 440 18.26 -1.05 29.25
C LYS A 440 18.99 0.28 29.25
N GLU A 441 20.04 0.41 30.08
CA GLU A 441 20.80 1.65 30.20
C GLU A 441 21.47 2.07 28.86
N ALA A 442 21.90 1.09 28.05
CA ALA A 442 22.48 1.34 26.75
C ALA A 442 21.52 2.04 25.79
N ASP A 443 20.25 1.61 25.79
CA ASP A 443 19.20 2.18 24.94
C ASP A 443 18.83 3.60 25.43
N TYR A 444 18.75 3.81 26.74
CA TYR A 444 18.56 5.13 27.33
C TYR A 444 19.69 6.09 26.94
N ASN A 445 20.95 5.68 27.10
CA ASN A 445 22.10 6.50 26.74
C ASN A 445 22.15 6.81 25.23
N SER A 446 21.72 5.86 24.39
CA SER A 446 21.59 6.08 22.94
C SER A 446 20.50 7.11 22.63
N ALA A 447 19.36 7.07 23.31
CA ALA A 447 18.31 8.08 23.16
C ALA A 447 18.79 9.47 23.63
N VAL A 448 19.53 9.54 24.72
CA VAL A 448 20.17 10.80 25.18
C VAL A 448 21.12 11.36 24.12
N ARG A 449 21.99 10.53 23.51
CA ARG A 449 22.86 10.96 22.41
C ARG A 449 22.06 11.48 21.19
N MET A 450 20.91 10.90 20.89
CA MET A 450 20.03 11.41 19.85
C MET A 450 19.46 12.79 20.24
N MET A 451 18.96 12.93 21.46
CA MET A 451 18.35 14.16 21.98
C MET A 451 19.36 15.30 22.18
N SER A 452 20.63 14.99 22.44
CA SER A 452 21.74 15.95 22.53
C SER A 452 22.40 16.26 21.18
N LEU A 453 21.96 15.60 20.09
CA LEU A 453 22.55 15.66 18.74
C LEU A 453 23.94 15.02 18.61
N GLU A 454 24.47 14.36 19.63
CA GLU A 454 25.78 13.70 19.60
C GLU A 454 25.79 12.51 18.63
N PHE A 455 24.65 11.82 18.47
CA PHE A 455 24.50 10.74 17.50
C PHE A 455 24.50 11.24 16.06
N VAL A 456 23.98 12.44 15.79
CA VAL A 456 23.75 12.97 14.45
C VAL A 456 25.06 13.33 13.76
N ALA A 457 25.24 12.91 12.51
CA ALA A 457 26.47 13.12 11.76
C ALA A 457 26.22 13.65 10.33
N GLY A 458 27.29 14.06 9.66
CA GLY A 458 27.22 14.47 8.24
C GLY A 458 26.34 15.69 7.99
N ALA A 459 25.51 15.62 6.96
CA ALA A 459 24.64 16.72 6.55
C ALA A 459 23.58 17.06 7.62
N ASP A 460 23.06 16.06 8.33
CA ASP A 460 22.08 16.26 9.38
C ASP A 460 22.66 17.00 10.59
N ALA A 461 23.94 16.77 10.94
CA ALA A 461 24.60 17.51 12.01
C ALA A 461 24.66 19.01 11.71
N ASN A 462 24.94 19.38 10.46
CA ASN A 462 24.98 20.80 10.04
C ASN A 462 23.54 21.39 10.02
N LYS A 463 22.57 20.62 9.51
CA LYS A 463 21.17 21.04 9.41
C LYS A 463 20.56 21.34 10.77
N PHE A 464 20.87 20.55 11.79
CA PHE A 464 20.28 20.63 13.13
C PHE A 464 21.18 21.24 14.18
N ALA A 465 22.34 21.78 13.81
CA ALA A 465 23.38 22.30 14.74
C ALA A 465 22.86 23.36 15.74
N GLN A 466 21.81 24.09 15.39
CA GLN A 466 21.27 25.17 16.21
C GLN A 466 20.14 24.73 17.15
N ILE A 467 19.74 23.45 17.10
CA ILE A 467 18.72 22.91 17.99
C ILE A 467 19.35 22.56 19.32
N GLU A 468 18.71 22.94 20.42
CA GLU A 468 19.06 22.54 21.76
C GLU A 468 17.82 22.10 22.52
N LEU A 469 17.61 20.78 22.59
CA LEU A 469 16.50 20.19 23.33
C LEU A 469 16.86 19.97 24.79
N LEU A 470 18.06 19.44 25.04
CA LEU A 470 18.66 19.26 26.38
C LEU A 470 19.68 20.34 26.68
N SER A 471 19.76 20.77 27.93
CA SER A 471 20.73 21.74 28.40
C SER A 471 22.16 21.17 28.32
N LYS A 472 23.01 21.74 27.47
CA LYS A 472 24.40 21.32 27.31
C LYS A 472 25.24 21.49 28.60
N LEU A 473 24.89 22.48 29.44
CA LEU A 473 25.57 22.73 30.73
C LEU A 473 25.21 21.62 31.73
N ASP A 474 23.95 21.27 31.82
CA ASP A 474 23.48 20.23 32.72
C ASP A 474 23.95 18.84 32.27
N LEU A 475 23.98 18.55 30.96
CA LEU A 475 24.54 17.30 30.41
C LEU A 475 26.01 17.08 30.85
N LYS A 476 26.83 18.11 30.80
CA LYS A 476 28.24 18.03 31.25
C LYS A 476 28.39 17.70 32.72
N SER A 477 27.39 18.04 33.54
CA SER A 477 27.34 17.70 34.97
C SER A 477 26.58 16.41 35.27
N GLY A 478 26.19 15.65 34.24
CA GLY A 478 25.42 14.42 34.36
C GLY A 478 23.90 14.61 34.65
N LEU A 479 23.43 15.85 34.56
CA LEU A 479 22.02 16.17 34.75
C LEU A 479 21.30 16.29 33.42
N LEU A 480 20.16 15.59 33.27
CA LEU A 480 19.31 15.69 32.07
C LEU A 480 18.16 16.65 32.33
N LYS A 481 18.31 17.87 31.81
CA LYS A 481 17.26 18.89 31.87
C LYS A 481 16.96 19.44 30.48
N ARG A 482 15.70 19.89 30.30
CA ARG A 482 15.31 20.65 29.11
C ARG A 482 16.13 21.95 29.01
N SER A 483 16.52 22.32 27.79
CA SER A 483 17.12 23.61 27.56
C SER A 483 16.12 24.74 27.80
N ILE A 484 16.62 25.91 28.19
CA ILE A 484 15.79 27.13 28.31
C ILE A 484 15.20 27.50 26.92
N ALA A 485 16.00 27.33 25.87
CA ALA A 485 15.59 27.62 24.50
C ALA A 485 14.38 26.73 24.06
N PHE A 486 14.38 25.46 24.41
CA PHE A 486 13.26 24.56 24.11
C PHE A 486 12.03 24.89 24.97
N LEU A 487 12.21 25.18 26.24
CA LEU A 487 11.14 25.61 27.14
C LEU A 487 10.44 26.89 26.63
N ASP A 488 11.20 27.86 26.15
CA ASP A 488 10.65 29.08 25.56
C ASP A 488 9.74 28.77 24.35
N LYS A 489 10.17 27.85 23.46
CA LYS A 489 9.34 27.45 22.31
C LYS A 489 8.07 26.72 22.70
N LEU A 490 8.09 25.95 23.80
CA LEU A 490 6.89 25.25 24.30
C LEU A 490 5.79 26.18 24.83
N ASN A 491 6.06 27.50 25.00
CA ASN A 491 5.03 28.51 25.28
C ASN A 491 4.12 28.76 24.07
N ASN A 492 4.57 28.46 22.85
CA ASN A 492 3.72 28.42 21.66
C ASN A 492 2.82 27.17 21.71
N THR A 493 1.53 27.38 22.01
CA THR A 493 0.57 26.28 22.16
C THR A 493 0.42 25.46 20.89
N LYS A 494 0.42 26.11 19.71
CA LYS A 494 0.33 25.41 18.42
C LYS A 494 1.55 24.54 18.13
N PHE A 495 2.73 25.04 18.46
CA PHE A 495 3.97 24.28 18.33
C PHE A 495 3.97 23.05 19.27
N ARG A 496 3.52 23.24 20.50
CA ARG A 496 3.39 22.15 21.47
C ARG A 496 2.37 21.09 21.03
N GLU A 497 1.20 21.53 20.50
CA GLU A 497 0.18 20.64 19.94
C GLU A 497 0.75 19.82 18.76
N GLU A 498 1.47 20.46 17.84
CA GLU A 498 2.05 19.80 16.67
C GLU A 498 3.09 18.75 17.08
N ILE A 499 4.01 19.06 18.02
CA ILE A 499 4.93 18.06 18.54
C ILE A 499 4.16 16.91 19.20
N SER A 500 3.14 17.18 20.01
CA SER A 500 2.34 16.13 20.65
C SER A 500 1.70 15.19 19.63
N ASN A 501 1.12 15.73 18.55
CA ASN A 501 0.55 14.93 17.47
C ASN A 501 1.60 14.05 16.77
N LEU A 502 2.79 14.60 16.50
CA LEU A 502 3.89 13.83 15.92
C LEU A 502 4.35 12.69 16.83
N LEU A 503 4.49 12.95 18.12
CA LEU A 503 4.89 11.92 19.10
C LEU A 503 3.83 10.84 19.29
N ASP A 504 2.57 11.22 19.37
CA ASP A 504 1.48 10.26 19.49
C ASP A 504 1.38 9.37 18.24
N TYR A 505 1.56 9.95 17.05
CA TYR A 505 1.68 9.18 15.80
C TYR A 505 2.87 8.21 15.84
N GLY A 506 4.06 8.66 16.22
CA GLY A 506 5.24 7.80 16.34
C GLY A 506 5.04 6.66 17.33
N MET A 507 4.38 6.92 18.48
CA MET A 507 4.05 5.89 19.48
C MET A 507 3.02 4.87 18.96
N MET A 508 2.05 5.30 18.18
CA MET A 508 1.10 4.37 17.52
C MET A 508 1.83 3.45 16.54
N ARG A 509 2.69 4.01 15.67
CA ARG A 509 3.53 3.20 14.77
C ARG A 509 4.42 2.21 15.53
N TYR A 510 5.03 2.66 16.62
CA TYR A 510 5.84 1.77 17.46
C TYR A 510 5.01 0.56 17.92
N LYS A 511 3.86 0.80 18.54
CA LYS A 511 2.99 -0.25 19.06
C LYS A 511 2.54 -1.25 17.99
N ASP A 512 2.20 -0.75 16.81
CA ASP A 512 1.62 -1.57 15.74
C ASP A 512 2.70 -2.34 14.96
N MET A 513 3.89 -1.76 14.79
CA MET A 513 4.90 -2.29 13.86
C MET A 513 6.19 -2.78 14.54
N TYR A 514 6.58 -2.21 15.68
CA TYR A 514 7.92 -2.41 16.24
C TYR A 514 7.96 -2.89 17.69
N ALA A 515 6.84 -3.00 18.39
CA ALA A 515 6.81 -3.44 19.80
C ALA A 515 7.27 -4.88 20.00
N ASN A 516 7.12 -5.76 18.99
CA ASN A 516 7.54 -7.16 19.05
C ASN A 516 9.00 -7.33 18.55
N HIS A 517 9.90 -6.49 19.02
CA HIS A 517 11.32 -6.54 18.66
C HIS A 517 12.11 -7.57 19.48
N ASP A 518 13.27 -7.98 18.94
CA ASP A 518 14.25 -8.82 19.63
C ASP A 518 15.13 -8.01 20.64
N GLU A 519 16.16 -8.66 21.18
CA GLU A 519 17.09 -8.01 22.11
C GLU A 519 17.96 -6.92 21.47
N ASN A 520 18.03 -6.87 20.14
CA ASN A 520 18.73 -5.84 19.36
C ASN A 520 17.84 -4.64 19.01
N ASN A 521 16.60 -4.59 19.54
CA ASN A 521 15.57 -3.61 19.22
C ASN A 521 15.12 -3.67 17.74
N LEU A 522 15.17 -4.86 17.12
CA LEU A 522 14.84 -5.09 15.73
C LEU A 522 13.71 -6.11 15.60
N VAL A 523 12.77 -5.88 14.71
CA VAL A 523 11.68 -6.81 14.40
C VAL A 523 12.09 -7.67 13.21
N LEU A 524 12.03 -8.99 13.36
CA LEU A 524 12.36 -9.92 12.29
C LEU A 524 11.52 -9.61 11.03
N TYR A 525 12.20 -9.48 9.89
CA TYR A 525 11.64 -9.02 8.60
C TYR A 525 11.14 -7.57 8.57
N GLY A 526 11.34 -6.80 9.62
CA GLY A 526 11.19 -5.35 9.60
C GLY A 526 12.24 -4.69 8.69
N LYS A 527 11.92 -3.51 8.15
CA LYS A 527 12.83 -2.77 7.27
C LYS A 527 13.55 -1.66 8.00
N TYR A 528 14.86 -1.62 7.82
CA TYR A 528 15.76 -0.68 8.48
C TYR A 528 16.81 -0.12 7.53
N SER A 529 17.03 1.18 7.61
CA SER A 529 18.19 1.83 6.99
C SER A 529 19.47 1.57 7.80
N ARG A 530 20.64 1.76 7.20
CA ARG A 530 21.92 1.67 7.93
C ARG A 530 21.97 2.64 9.11
N LYS A 531 21.38 3.84 8.98
CA LYS A 531 21.26 4.83 10.06
C LYS A 531 20.43 4.31 11.22
N ASP A 532 19.28 3.69 10.93
CA ASP A 532 18.44 3.08 11.97
C ASP A 532 19.20 2.01 12.74
N VAL A 533 19.94 1.16 12.03
CA VAL A 533 20.71 0.09 12.66
C VAL A 533 21.81 0.67 13.57
N CYS A 534 22.54 1.70 13.15
CA CYS A 534 23.48 2.39 14.04
C CYS A 534 22.80 2.90 15.32
N ARG A 535 21.60 3.50 15.19
CA ARG A 535 20.82 4.02 16.32
C ARG A 535 20.33 2.91 17.24
N LEU A 536 19.66 1.90 16.67
CA LEU A 536 19.00 0.83 17.42
C LEU A 536 19.99 -0.12 18.10
N MET A 537 21.17 -0.34 17.50
CA MET A 537 22.27 -1.09 18.10
C MET A 537 23.20 -0.25 18.96
N ASN A 538 22.76 0.95 19.38
CA ASN A 538 23.39 1.82 20.35
C ASN A 538 24.79 2.33 19.99
N TRP A 539 25.10 2.50 18.71
CA TRP A 539 26.35 3.11 18.27
C TRP A 539 26.42 4.58 18.73
N ASP A 540 27.62 5.06 18.95
CA ASP A 540 27.85 6.44 19.47
C ASP A 540 27.44 7.50 18.45
N LYS A 541 27.59 7.20 17.13
CA LYS A 541 27.31 8.14 16.03
C LYS A 541 26.69 7.41 14.84
N ASP A 542 26.01 8.18 13.99
CA ASP A 542 25.61 7.72 12.67
C ASP A 542 26.86 7.55 11.77
N GLU A 543 27.21 6.30 11.51
CA GLU A 543 28.31 5.92 10.60
C GLU A 543 27.79 5.29 9.29
N SER A 544 26.50 5.44 9.01
CA SER A 544 25.84 4.84 7.84
C SER A 544 26.51 5.20 6.52
N SER A 545 27.00 6.42 6.36
CA SER A 545 27.67 6.91 5.15
C SER A 545 29.03 6.24 4.85
N THR A 546 29.66 5.66 5.87
CA THR A 546 30.97 4.97 5.76
C THR A 546 30.85 3.45 5.84
N MET A 547 29.62 2.93 5.92
CA MET A 547 29.35 1.49 6.01
C MET A 547 29.20 0.88 4.61
N TYR A 548 30.30 0.36 4.09
CA TYR A 548 30.34 -0.29 2.78
C TYR A 548 30.07 -1.81 2.93
N GLY A 549 28.80 -2.19 2.87
CA GLY A 549 28.34 -3.57 3.01
C GLY A 549 28.28 -4.05 4.46
N TYR A 550 29.29 -3.84 5.27
CA TYR A 550 29.32 -4.20 6.70
C TYR A 550 30.30 -3.34 7.49
N ARG A 551 30.17 -3.36 8.80
CA ARG A 551 31.14 -2.74 9.71
C ARG A 551 31.11 -3.40 11.08
N ILE A 552 32.29 -3.67 11.67
CA ILE A 552 32.40 -4.20 13.02
C ILE A 552 32.65 -3.03 13.98
N LYS A 553 31.72 -2.82 14.91
CA LYS A 553 31.84 -1.78 15.94
C LYS A 553 30.94 -2.06 17.14
N HIS A 554 31.34 -1.60 18.32
CA HIS A 554 30.56 -1.74 19.55
C HIS A 554 30.04 -3.17 19.82
N GLY A 555 30.89 -4.19 19.54
CA GLY A 555 30.49 -5.60 19.71
C GLY A 555 29.43 -6.10 18.72
N THR A 556 29.20 -5.36 17.64
CA THR A 556 28.20 -5.70 16.62
C THR A 556 28.79 -5.69 15.21
N CYS A 557 28.25 -6.53 14.33
CA CYS A 557 28.61 -6.61 12.92
C CYS A 557 27.35 -6.68 12.06
N PRO A 558 26.69 -5.54 11.77
CA PRO A 558 25.60 -5.52 10.80
C PRO A 558 26.14 -5.70 9.38
N ILE A 559 25.54 -6.65 8.64
CA ILE A 559 25.86 -7.00 7.25
C ILE A 559 24.67 -6.62 6.38
N PHE A 560 24.91 -5.79 5.34
CA PHE A 560 23.89 -5.32 4.41
C PHE A 560 24.17 -5.85 3.01
N VAL A 561 23.22 -6.61 2.46
CA VAL A 561 23.33 -7.24 1.14
C VAL A 561 22.20 -6.75 0.24
N THR A 562 22.54 -6.32 -0.99
CA THR A 562 21.61 -6.20 -2.10
C THR A 562 21.70 -7.47 -2.92
N TYR A 563 20.62 -8.25 -3.01
CA TYR A 563 20.62 -9.59 -3.59
C TYR A 563 20.81 -9.54 -5.11
N GLU A 564 19.96 -8.76 -5.81
CA GLU A 564 20.10 -8.49 -7.23
C GLU A 564 20.94 -7.23 -7.45
N LYS A 565 22.15 -7.39 -7.94
CA LYS A 565 23.05 -6.26 -8.26
C LYS A 565 22.88 -5.87 -9.73
N LYS A 566 22.94 -4.57 -10.02
CA LYS A 566 22.87 -4.06 -11.40
C LYS A 566 24.05 -4.58 -12.23
N ASP A 567 23.81 -4.85 -13.51
CA ASP A 567 24.84 -5.34 -14.44
C ASP A 567 26.03 -4.37 -14.64
N ASP A 568 25.83 -3.07 -14.39
CA ASP A 568 26.84 -2.02 -14.51
C ASP A 568 27.86 -1.97 -13.37
N ILE A 569 27.75 -2.85 -12.36
CA ILE A 569 28.68 -2.88 -11.23
C ILE A 569 29.98 -3.55 -11.66
N SER A 570 31.13 -2.97 -11.25
CA SER A 570 32.45 -3.54 -11.55
C SER A 570 32.55 -5.00 -11.08
N GLU A 571 33.26 -5.86 -11.86
CA GLU A 571 33.47 -7.26 -11.50
C GLU A 571 34.05 -7.44 -10.10
N SER A 572 34.82 -6.48 -9.60
CA SER A 572 35.41 -6.50 -8.24
C SER A 572 34.39 -6.29 -7.11
N THR A 573 33.16 -5.86 -7.42
CA THR A 573 32.06 -5.64 -6.47
C THR A 573 30.84 -6.52 -6.76
N LYS A 574 30.87 -7.30 -7.84
CA LYS A 574 29.83 -8.25 -8.21
C LYS A 574 30.01 -9.56 -7.41
N TYR A 575 29.75 -9.46 -6.10
CA TYR A 575 29.81 -10.64 -5.21
C TYR A 575 28.55 -11.47 -5.39
N GLU A 576 28.69 -12.79 -5.42
CA GLU A 576 27.58 -13.74 -5.41
C GLU A 576 27.21 -14.05 -3.95
N ASP A 577 26.63 -13.07 -3.25
CA ASP A 577 25.98 -13.31 -1.98
C ASP A 577 24.66 -14.00 -2.25
N GLN A 578 24.43 -15.20 -1.68
CA GLN A 578 23.23 -15.97 -1.99
C GLN A 578 22.77 -16.86 -0.85
N PHE A 579 21.48 -17.11 -0.81
CA PHE A 579 20.93 -18.19 -0.02
C PHE A 579 21.31 -19.55 -0.61
N ILE A 580 21.83 -20.44 0.22
CA ILE A 580 22.02 -21.85 -0.11
C ILE A 580 20.70 -22.60 0.11
N ASN A 581 20.02 -22.24 1.17
CA ASN A 581 18.67 -22.66 1.54
C ASN A 581 18.08 -21.64 2.53
N GLN A 582 16.85 -21.85 2.99
CA GLN A 582 16.16 -20.93 3.90
C GLN A 582 16.89 -20.67 5.23
N LYS A 583 17.87 -21.50 5.62
CA LYS A 583 18.62 -21.37 6.88
C LYS A 583 20.09 -21.04 6.70
N THR A 584 20.61 -21.09 5.47
CA THR A 584 22.04 -20.96 5.20
C THR A 584 22.29 -19.91 4.13
N PHE A 585 23.17 -18.96 4.43
CA PHE A 585 23.53 -17.84 3.56
C PHE A 585 25.03 -17.81 3.28
N SER A 586 25.43 -17.77 2.01
CA SER A 586 26.81 -17.53 1.57
C SER A 586 27.05 -16.05 1.38
N TRP A 587 28.05 -15.51 2.06
CA TRP A 587 28.40 -14.10 2.04
C TRP A 587 29.89 -13.87 1.79
N LEU A 588 30.22 -12.85 1.02
CA LEU A 588 31.56 -12.43 0.71
C LEU A 588 31.90 -11.07 1.37
N THR A 589 33.06 -10.97 2.00
CA THR A 589 33.54 -9.69 2.50
C THR A 589 33.85 -8.73 1.35
N ARG A 590 34.14 -7.48 1.65
CA ARG A 590 34.71 -6.57 0.64
C ARG A 590 36.08 -7.07 0.15
N SER A 591 36.50 -6.64 -1.03
CA SER A 591 37.81 -6.97 -1.59
C SER A 591 38.96 -6.50 -0.70
N ASN A 592 40.09 -7.18 -0.78
CA ASN A 592 41.30 -6.93 0.02
C ASN A 592 41.16 -7.25 1.53
N VAL A 593 40.31 -8.23 1.86
CA VAL A 593 40.17 -8.78 3.22
C VAL A 593 40.65 -10.23 3.19
N ALA A 594 41.82 -10.46 3.78
CA ALA A 594 42.42 -11.79 3.89
C ALA A 594 42.02 -12.48 5.21
N ILE A 595 42.32 -13.77 5.35
CA ILE A 595 41.95 -14.54 6.54
C ILE A 595 42.60 -14.01 7.83
N ASP A 596 43.83 -13.51 7.74
CA ASP A 596 44.59 -12.90 8.85
C ASP A 596 44.20 -11.45 9.17
N ASN A 597 43.31 -10.85 8.35
CA ASN A 597 42.78 -9.53 8.61
C ASN A 597 41.99 -9.50 9.93
N ARG A 598 42.14 -8.40 10.67
CA ARG A 598 41.47 -8.18 11.95
C ARG A 598 39.95 -8.45 11.85
N GLU A 599 39.27 -7.93 10.82
CA GLU A 599 37.83 -8.11 10.64
C GLU A 599 37.46 -9.58 10.45
N SER A 600 38.24 -10.32 9.63
CA SER A 600 38.05 -11.77 9.45
C SER A 600 38.19 -12.53 10.75
N GLN A 601 39.22 -12.22 11.52
CA GLN A 601 39.50 -12.86 12.80
C GLN A 601 38.41 -12.55 13.85
N GLU A 602 37.89 -11.34 13.88
CA GLU A 602 36.79 -10.96 14.78
C GLU A 602 35.51 -11.74 14.44
N ILE A 603 35.16 -11.92 13.15
CA ILE A 603 34.02 -12.74 12.72
C ILE A 603 34.25 -14.22 13.04
N ILE A 604 35.45 -14.76 12.74
CA ILE A 604 35.79 -16.18 13.00
C ILE A 604 35.70 -16.48 14.51
N ASN A 605 36.20 -15.59 15.33
CA ASN A 605 36.26 -15.74 16.78
C ASN A 605 35.07 -15.11 17.51
N TYR A 606 33.95 -14.91 16.85
CA TYR A 606 32.77 -14.21 17.36
C TYR A 606 32.31 -14.68 18.75
N LYS A 607 32.41 -15.98 19.05
CA LYS A 607 32.03 -16.54 20.35
C LYS A 607 32.90 -16.00 21.48
N ASN A 608 34.21 -15.88 21.25
CA ASN A 608 35.17 -15.43 22.26
C ASN A 608 35.08 -13.92 22.52
N SER A 609 34.73 -13.15 21.49
CA SER A 609 34.58 -11.68 21.57
C SER A 609 33.18 -11.24 21.96
N GLY A 610 32.19 -12.16 21.94
CA GLY A 610 30.77 -11.81 22.11
C GLY A 610 30.21 -10.98 20.95
N LEU A 611 30.84 -11.03 19.76
CA LEU A 611 30.43 -10.28 18.59
C LEU A 611 29.05 -10.75 18.09
N LYS A 612 28.08 -9.84 18.07
CA LYS A 612 26.75 -10.10 17.47
C LYS A 612 26.82 -9.79 15.98
N ILE A 613 26.53 -10.78 15.14
CA ILE A 613 26.52 -10.64 13.69
C ILE A 613 25.05 -10.68 13.23
N VAL A 614 24.59 -9.63 12.56
CA VAL A 614 23.20 -9.47 12.14
C VAL A 614 23.13 -9.22 10.63
N LEU A 615 22.16 -9.88 9.98
CA LEU A 615 22.02 -9.89 8.52
C LEU A 615 20.84 -9.04 8.08
N PHE A 616 21.09 -8.18 7.09
CA PHE A 616 20.10 -7.33 6.45
C PHE A 616 20.14 -7.54 4.93
N ILE A 617 19.02 -7.83 4.31
CA ILE A 617 18.94 -8.11 2.87
C ILE A 617 17.86 -7.25 2.24
N LYS A 618 18.10 -6.71 1.06
CA LYS A 618 17.07 -6.19 0.16
C LYS A 618 17.20 -6.87 -1.20
N LYS A 619 16.09 -7.00 -1.94
CA LYS A 619 16.12 -7.63 -3.26
C LYS A 619 16.94 -6.80 -4.25
N SER A 620 16.58 -5.54 -4.43
CA SER A 620 17.22 -4.65 -5.39
C SER A 620 17.28 -3.20 -4.90
N ASP A 621 18.00 -2.35 -5.63
CA ASP A 621 18.05 -0.91 -5.32
C ASP A 621 16.72 -0.18 -5.58
N GLY A 622 15.80 -0.77 -6.36
CA GLY A 622 14.44 -0.27 -6.56
C GLY A 622 13.60 -0.21 -5.28
N GLU A 623 13.95 -1.00 -4.26
CA GLU A 623 13.28 -0.96 -2.96
C GLU A 623 13.61 0.27 -2.10
N GLY A 624 14.63 1.06 -2.47
CA GLY A 624 15.09 2.20 -1.69
C GLY A 624 16.27 1.90 -0.78
N THR A 625 16.34 2.58 0.37
CA THR A 625 17.51 2.54 1.29
C THR A 625 17.42 1.49 2.38
N ASP A 626 16.25 0.93 2.62
CA ASP A 626 15.97 0.06 3.74
C ASP A 626 16.10 -1.42 3.37
N PHE A 627 16.56 -2.22 4.33
CA PHE A 627 16.84 -3.64 4.19
C PHE A 627 15.99 -4.44 5.17
N TYR A 628 15.53 -5.62 4.77
CA TYR A 628 14.85 -6.58 5.67
C TYR A 628 15.85 -7.12 6.69
N TYR A 629 15.53 -7.04 7.96
CA TYR A 629 16.27 -7.71 9.02
C TYR A 629 16.00 -9.21 9.01
N MET A 630 17.06 -10.00 8.85
CA MET A 630 16.97 -11.47 8.72
C MET A 630 17.29 -12.20 10.02
N GLY A 631 17.58 -11.47 11.11
CA GLY A 631 17.99 -12.05 12.40
C GLY A 631 19.50 -12.13 12.59
N GLU A 632 19.90 -12.74 13.72
CA GLU A 632 21.29 -13.03 14.00
C GLU A 632 21.79 -14.20 13.14
N VAL A 633 23.07 -14.17 12.80
CA VAL A 633 23.73 -15.21 12.02
C VAL A 633 25.02 -15.64 12.66
N VAL A 634 25.38 -16.92 12.50
CA VAL A 634 26.63 -17.47 13.03
C VAL A 634 27.47 -18.09 11.91
N PRO A 635 28.79 -17.82 11.84
CA PRO A 635 29.66 -18.45 10.84
C PRO A 635 29.84 -19.95 11.14
N LYS A 636 29.51 -20.79 10.15
CA LYS A 636 29.69 -22.25 10.21
C LYS A 636 30.98 -22.70 9.54
N SER A 637 31.31 -22.08 8.41
CA SER A 637 32.53 -22.33 7.70
C SER A 637 33.00 -21.07 6.97
N TRP A 638 34.26 -21.00 6.64
CA TRP A 638 34.86 -19.89 5.92
C TRP A 638 36.04 -20.36 5.08
N MET A 639 36.27 -19.64 3.99
CA MET A 639 37.44 -19.85 3.14
C MET A 639 37.88 -18.53 2.52
N GLN A 640 39.19 -18.40 2.32
CA GLN A 640 39.73 -17.31 1.53
C GLN A 640 39.64 -17.65 0.05
N LYS A 641 39.12 -16.69 -0.73
CA LYS A 641 39.07 -16.71 -2.20
C LYS A 641 39.89 -15.54 -2.75
N THR A 642 40.05 -15.49 -4.05
CA THR A 642 40.64 -14.33 -4.76
C THR A 642 39.64 -13.77 -5.78
N ILE A 643 39.63 -12.45 -5.95
CA ILE A 643 38.84 -11.75 -6.94
C ILE A 643 39.73 -10.79 -7.72
N LYS A 644 39.50 -10.63 -9.02
CA LYS A 644 40.24 -9.69 -9.85
C LYS A 644 39.57 -8.30 -9.78
N ASN A 645 40.37 -7.26 -9.53
CA ASN A 645 39.89 -5.89 -9.64
C ASN A 645 39.84 -5.44 -11.11
N ASN A 646 39.30 -4.24 -11.38
CA ASN A 646 39.19 -3.66 -12.73
C ASN A 646 40.54 -3.47 -13.46
N LYS A 647 41.68 -3.61 -12.75
CA LYS A 647 43.04 -3.56 -13.29
C LYS A 647 43.66 -4.95 -13.44
N GLY A 648 42.86 -6.03 -13.27
CA GLY A 648 43.31 -7.43 -13.35
C GLY A 648 44.16 -7.92 -12.17
N LYS A 649 44.34 -7.09 -11.11
CA LYS A 649 45.09 -7.51 -9.91
C LYS A 649 44.21 -8.41 -9.04
N GLU A 650 44.74 -9.53 -8.63
CA GLU A 650 44.11 -10.43 -7.68
C GLU A 650 44.13 -9.85 -6.26
N LEU A 651 42.97 -9.83 -5.61
CA LEU A 651 42.78 -9.36 -4.24
C LEU A 651 42.13 -10.47 -3.41
N PRO A 652 42.58 -10.66 -2.15
CA PRO A 652 41.96 -11.63 -1.25
C PRO A 652 40.55 -11.17 -0.85
N ILE A 653 39.67 -12.16 -0.67
CA ILE A 653 38.31 -11.96 -0.18
C ILE A 653 37.93 -13.18 0.68
N MET A 654 37.20 -12.98 1.75
CA MET A 654 36.69 -14.05 2.58
C MET A 654 35.28 -14.42 2.19
N ASN A 655 35.02 -15.71 2.01
CA ASN A 655 33.70 -16.27 1.89
C ASN A 655 33.29 -16.91 3.22
N PHE A 656 32.21 -16.48 3.80
CA PHE A 656 31.60 -17.05 4.99
C PHE A 656 30.30 -17.76 4.64
N ILE A 657 30.08 -18.94 5.22
CA ILE A 657 28.78 -19.60 5.21
C ILE A 657 28.17 -19.38 6.59
N PHE A 658 27.12 -18.59 6.61
CA PHE A 658 26.37 -18.29 7.82
C PHE A 658 25.15 -19.21 7.97
N GLU A 659 24.90 -19.62 9.20
CA GLU A 659 23.61 -20.19 9.59
C GLU A 659 22.79 -19.11 10.28
N LEU A 660 21.54 -18.92 9.84
CA LEU A 660 20.57 -18.00 10.44
C LEU A 660 20.00 -18.63 11.72
N GLU A 661 19.69 -17.82 12.71
CA GLU A 661 19.02 -18.27 13.93
C GLU A 661 17.65 -18.91 13.62
N HIS A 662 16.90 -18.30 12.72
CA HIS A 662 15.60 -18.76 12.24
C HIS A 662 15.67 -19.07 10.74
N SER A 663 14.93 -20.09 10.30
CA SER A 663 14.73 -20.29 8.85
C SER A 663 13.93 -19.15 8.28
N VAL A 664 14.35 -18.62 7.14
CA VAL A 664 13.64 -17.54 6.46
C VAL A 664 12.25 -18.01 6.07
N ARG A 665 11.26 -17.19 6.33
CA ARG A 665 9.87 -17.46 5.95
C ARG A 665 9.77 -17.61 4.43
N GLU A 666 8.99 -18.59 3.98
CA GLU A 666 8.94 -19.02 2.57
C GLU A 666 8.65 -17.87 1.60
N ASP A 667 7.65 -17.03 1.89
CA ASP A 667 7.28 -15.90 1.04
C ASP A 667 8.39 -14.85 0.88
N ILE A 668 9.20 -14.64 1.93
CA ILE A 668 10.36 -13.73 1.88
C ILE A 668 11.51 -14.38 1.14
N TYR A 669 11.74 -15.67 1.37
CA TYR A 669 12.77 -16.42 0.67
C TYR A 669 12.52 -16.43 -0.84
N GLU A 670 11.31 -16.80 -1.27
CA GLU A 670 10.91 -16.76 -2.67
C GLU A 670 11.02 -15.36 -3.28
N TYR A 671 10.55 -14.34 -2.53
CA TYR A 671 10.64 -12.96 -2.99
C TYR A 671 12.08 -12.51 -3.24
N LEU A 672 13.01 -12.88 -2.37
CA LEU A 672 14.41 -12.47 -2.50
C LEU A 672 15.16 -13.27 -3.57
N THR A 673 14.82 -14.57 -3.78
CA THR A 673 15.59 -15.47 -4.64
C THR A 673 15.05 -15.58 -6.08
N ASN A 674 13.76 -15.26 -6.32
CA ASN A 674 13.10 -15.31 -7.64
C ASN A 674 12.91 -13.92 -8.26
#